data_caad8efd2713af701af4f215ad26cfb2
#
_entry.id   caad8efd2713af701af4f215ad26cfb2
#
_cell.length_a   1.000
_cell.length_b   1.000
_cell.length_c   1.000
_cell.angle_alpha   90.00
_cell.angle_beta   90.00
_cell.angle_gamma   90.00
#
_symmetry.space_group_name_H-M   'P 1'
#
loop_
_entity.id
_entity.type
_entity.pdbx_description
1 polymer ?
#
loop_
_entity_poly.entity_id
_entity_poly.type
_entity_poly.pdbx_seq_one_letter_code
_entity_poly.pdbx_strand_id
1 'polypeptide(L)'
;AANLKSLFSSKKEILLVEEQIEQATTILLRQANSLVSYLSDLVEIRLLNKQDAFQMLLRIFNVDPEKQDQRLKFDVMTDKYLVGSPLESHSDHLTIDGYHTRVLTLREEPSDSRPLILQQLLRIPATYHIVTEWRAVEANDAIQYIESMRTHFHKTKSSLSVSSGGDRLKDETKVEFVDDLNECLKEVQKRGNYFGKFNLTIVIYDRDRAKVEKAVSDFGKAFSNVGAALYSETYNQLSAFFATCPGNSHFNFRQLYITNNNYADWSFLFTLHEGQRWNTFLNREALAIVETADGTPFYVNLHQRIQDGSGSTSDDVAHTFLTGRTGSGKSFFANFLTLALQKYDPRTFIFDLGGSYEKLTRLLGGSYLKIGTESAGYKINPFRLEPTSSNIEFLFSLVQVLIAGSDGYQTTSDDDRNIFQAIETLYVLDPDIRRLKTLAGTLPRHLADRLHKWIEGGQYGHLFDNVEDTITLATLQCFDFQGMDEYPQLIQALLFYVLHRASAVIYDPAIRATLKIFILDEAWRFFTVPVIRNYLVKAAKTWRKHNGVLIMATQSPEDLKESNLLPLLDSFPTKIFLANADADYGFYTEKFHLNAREVELIQTLIPKREGLIKTSTMGKKFVLNVDRKSYWLYTNSPKDNERFTAVVQEHGFEHGLELLGQLERS
;
A
#
# COMPACT_ATOMS: atom_id res chain seq x y z
N ALA A 1 -28.75 37.43 6.15
CA ALA A 1 -28.66 38.67 6.96
C ALA A 1 -29.45 39.84 6.32
N ALA A 2 -29.36 40.04 4.97
CA ALA A 2 -30.08 41.16 4.32
C ALA A 2 -31.62 41.00 4.37
N ASN A 3 -32.16 39.78 4.27
CA ASN A 3 -33.59 39.53 4.37
C ASN A 3 -34.14 39.60 5.81
N LEU A 4 -33.30 39.33 6.80
CA LEU A 4 -33.68 39.49 8.21
C LEU A 4 -33.81 40.97 8.61
N LYS A 5 -32.96 41.84 8.07
CA LYS A 5 -33.06 43.29 8.34
C LYS A 5 -34.38 43.93 7.87
N SER A 6 -35.05 43.35 6.89
CA SER A 6 -36.38 43.82 6.43
C SER A 6 -37.53 43.34 7.31
N LEU A 7 -37.30 42.36 8.18
CA LEU A 7 -38.34 41.80 9.09
C LEU A 7 -38.37 42.47 10.46
N PHE A 8 -37.29 43.18 10.85
CA PHE A 8 -37.18 43.79 12.18
C PHE A 8 -37.22 45.32 12.11
N SER A 9 -38.11 45.90 12.87
CA SER A 9 -38.40 47.37 12.89
C SER A 9 -37.43 48.13 13.81
N SER A 10 -36.66 47.47 14.67
CA SER A 10 -35.82 48.14 15.65
C SER A 10 -34.39 47.53 15.70
N LYS A 11 -33.41 48.41 15.95
CA LYS A 11 -31.98 48.03 16.15
C LYS A 11 -31.80 47.03 17.30
N LYS A 12 -32.67 47.04 18.29
CA LYS A 12 -32.66 46.18 19.48
C LYS A 12 -33.07 44.74 19.14
N GLU A 13 -34.01 44.55 18.23
CA GLU A 13 -34.46 43.22 17.78
C GLU A 13 -33.41 42.55 16.89
N ILE A 14 -32.70 43.33 16.08
CA ILE A 14 -31.56 42.83 15.26
C ILE A 14 -30.43 42.34 16.17
N LEU A 15 -30.05 43.09 17.20
CA LEU A 15 -29.01 42.69 18.16
C LEU A 15 -29.39 41.42 18.93
N LEU A 16 -30.63 41.26 19.31
CA LEU A 16 -31.13 40.08 20.03
C LEU A 16 -31.06 38.83 19.15
N VAL A 17 -31.34 38.94 17.86
CA VAL A 17 -31.21 37.84 16.89
C VAL A 17 -29.77 37.51 16.64
N GLU A 18 -28.87 38.48 16.52
CA GLU A 18 -27.42 38.26 16.36
C GLU A 18 -26.86 37.52 17.58
N GLU A 19 -27.24 37.89 18.81
CA GLU A 19 -26.84 37.23 20.05
C GLU A 19 -27.34 35.77 20.12
N GLN A 20 -28.61 35.53 19.71
CA GLN A 20 -29.16 34.17 19.64
C GLN A 20 -28.43 33.29 18.63
N ILE A 21 -28.07 33.83 17.45
CA ILE A 21 -27.31 33.12 16.42
C ILE A 21 -25.90 32.78 16.96
N GLU A 22 -25.24 33.71 17.64
CA GLU A 22 -23.92 33.51 18.23
C GLU A 22 -23.96 32.44 19.32
N GLN A 23 -24.94 32.46 20.20
CA GLN A 23 -25.16 31.44 21.22
C GLN A 23 -25.42 30.06 20.61
N ALA A 24 -26.30 29.96 19.62
CA ALA A 24 -26.59 28.71 18.91
C ALA A 24 -25.35 28.17 18.20
N THR A 25 -24.57 29.04 17.56
CA THR A 25 -23.30 28.66 16.90
C THR A 25 -22.28 28.13 17.90
N THR A 26 -22.17 28.78 19.06
CA THR A 26 -21.26 28.35 20.14
C THR A 26 -21.63 26.98 20.69
N ILE A 27 -22.94 26.73 20.90
CA ILE A 27 -23.44 25.43 21.35
C ILE A 27 -23.12 24.34 20.30
N LEU A 28 -23.41 24.62 19.02
CA LEU A 28 -23.16 23.69 17.93
C LEU A 28 -21.67 23.33 17.79
N LEU A 29 -20.78 24.32 17.85
CA LEU A 29 -19.35 24.11 17.81
C LEU A 29 -18.83 23.28 19.01
N ARG A 30 -19.38 23.53 20.20
CA ARG A 30 -19.06 22.73 21.38
C ARG A 30 -19.46 21.27 21.21
N GLN A 31 -20.69 21.02 20.72
CA GLN A 31 -21.16 19.66 20.45
C GLN A 31 -20.32 18.97 19.37
N ALA A 32 -20.00 19.67 18.27
CA ALA A 32 -19.16 19.14 17.20
C ALA A 32 -17.74 18.80 17.70
N ASN A 33 -17.12 19.67 18.49
CA ASN A 33 -15.79 19.40 19.07
C ASN A 33 -15.83 18.24 20.08
N SER A 34 -16.91 18.11 20.87
CA SER A 34 -17.12 16.98 21.77
C SER A 34 -17.21 15.66 20.99
N LEU A 35 -17.97 15.65 19.88
CA LEU A 35 -18.08 14.48 19.01
C LEU A 35 -16.72 14.09 18.39
N VAL A 36 -15.97 15.07 17.88
CA VAL A 36 -14.62 14.83 17.35
C VAL A 36 -13.73 14.25 18.43
N SER A 37 -13.71 14.81 19.63
CA SER A 37 -12.90 14.30 20.76
C SER A 37 -13.29 12.87 21.15
N TYR A 38 -14.57 12.53 21.06
CA TYR A 38 -15.07 11.19 21.42
C TYR A 38 -14.69 10.12 20.40
N LEU A 39 -14.63 10.49 19.11
CA LEU A 39 -14.39 9.57 18.01
C LEU A 39 -12.92 9.52 17.58
N SER A 40 -12.08 10.49 17.98
CA SER A 40 -10.68 10.61 17.54
C SER A 40 -9.80 9.41 17.90
N ASP A 41 -10.15 8.68 18.96
CA ASP A 41 -9.44 7.46 19.38
C ASP A 41 -9.83 6.23 18.54
N LEU A 42 -10.95 6.30 17.81
CA LEU A 42 -11.52 5.18 17.04
C LEU A 42 -11.35 5.37 15.55
N VAL A 43 -11.48 6.60 15.06
CA VAL A 43 -11.44 6.93 13.63
C VAL A 43 -10.73 8.27 13.41
N GLU A 44 -10.08 8.42 12.26
CA GLU A 44 -9.54 9.71 11.85
C GLU A 44 -10.70 10.64 11.46
N ILE A 45 -10.98 11.63 12.29
CA ILE A 45 -12.07 12.58 12.13
C ILE A 45 -11.57 14.01 12.27
N ARG A 46 -12.04 14.90 11.38
CA ARG A 46 -11.75 16.33 11.47
C ARG A 46 -12.99 17.17 11.10
N LEU A 47 -13.09 18.33 11.70
CA LEU A 47 -14.07 19.33 11.26
C LEU A 47 -13.60 19.93 9.93
N LEU A 48 -14.49 20.02 8.97
CA LEU A 48 -14.23 20.71 7.72
C LEU A 48 -14.16 22.21 7.97
N ASN A 49 -13.18 22.88 7.38
CA ASN A 49 -13.19 24.34 7.33
C ASN A 49 -14.25 24.83 6.33
N LYS A 50 -14.49 26.13 6.28
CA LYS A 50 -15.53 26.73 5.41
C LYS A 50 -15.31 26.42 3.92
N GLN A 51 -14.06 26.42 3.46
CA GLN A 51 -13.71 26.11 2.07
C GLN A 51 -13.96 24.64 1.76
N ASP A 52 -13.55 23.72 2.64
CA ASP A 52 -13.74 22.28 2.44
C ASP A 52 -15.23 21.90 2.49
N ALA A 53 -16.00 22.51 3.39
CA ALA A 53 -17.46 22.32 3.45
C ALA A 53 -18.15 22.83 2.17
N PHE A 54 -17.72 23.97 1.65
CA PHE A 54 -18.22 24.50 0.38
C PHE A 54 -17.86 23.57 -0.80
N GLN A 55 -16.66 23.06 -0.85
CA GLN A 55 -16.23 22.09 -1.87
C GLN A 55 -17.05 20.78 -1.80
N MET A 56 -17.38 20.32 -0.61
CA MET A 56 -18.24 19.15 -0.43
C MET A 56 -19.63 19.40 -1.04
N LEU A 57 -20.24 20.55 -0.76
CA LEU A 57 -21.54 20.92 -1.32
C LEU A 57 -21.49 21.09 -2.84
N LEU A 58 -20.43 21.71 -3.37
CA LEU A 58 -20.24 21.84 -4.81
C LEU A 58 -20.27 20.49 -5.53
N ARG A 59 -19.63 19.47 -4.94
CA ARG A 59 -19.58 18.11 -5.53
C ARG A 59 -20.94 17.40 -5.52
N ILE A 60 -21.82 17.73 -4.61
CA ILE A 60 -23.18 17.18 -4.58
C ILE A 60 -24.03 17.77 -5.72
N PHE A 61 -23.93 19.07 -5.95
CA PHE A 61 -24.78 19.77 -6.91
C PHE A 61 -24.22 19.84 -8.33
N ASN A 62 -22.90 19.79 -8.49
CA ASN A 62 -22.26 19.92 -9.79
C ASN A 62 -21.50 18.64 -10.11
N VAL A 63 -22.01 17.88 -11.06
CA VAL A 63 -21.43 16.58 -11.45
C VAL A 63 -20.19 16.75 -12.32
N ASP A 64 -20.14 17.82 -13.13
CA ASP A 64 -18.99 18.13 -13.98
C ASP A 64 -17.78 18.54 -13.15
N PRO A 65 -16.62 17.84 -13.24
CA PRO A 65 -15.40 18.18 -12.50
C PRO A 65 -14.92 19.62 -12.70
N GLU A 66 -15.09 20.18 -13.88
CA GLU A 66 -14.68 21.57 -14.17
C GLU A 66 -15.45 22.61 -13.34
N LYS A 67 -16.68 22.29 -12.94
CA LYS A 67 -17.51 23.16 -12.11
C LYS A 67 -17.30 22.97 -10.61
N GLN A 68 -16.54 21.96 -10.22
CA GLN A 68 -16.27 21.64 -8.83
C GLN A 68 -15.08 22.41 -8.24
N ASP A 69 -14.23 23.03 -9.06
CA ASP A 69 -13.06 23.79 -8.60
C ASP A 69 -13.37 25.28 -8.45
N GLN A 70 -14.21 25.63 -7.49
CA GLN A 70 -14.55 27.00 -7.17
C GLN A 70 -14.12 27.34 -5.73
N ARG A 71 -13.68 28.59 -5.53
CA ARG A 71 -13.34 29.11 -4.20
C ARG A 71 -14.55 29.79 -3.57
N LEU A 72 -14.67 29.59 -2.25
CA LEU A 72 -15.69 30.27 -1.44
C LEU A 72 -15.49 31.80 -1.54
N LYS A 73 -16.57 32.53 -1.88
CA LYS A 73 -16.63 33.98 -1.90
C LYS A 73 -17.32 34.47 -0.63
N PHE A 74 -16.68 35.37 0.09
CA PHE A 74 -17.18 35.85 1.38
C PHE A 74 -18.16 37.01 1.25
N ASP A 75 -18.19 37.70 0.13
CA ASP A 75 -19.00 38.87 -0.19
C ASP A 75 -20.28 38.54 -0.94
N VAL A 76 -20.47 37.29 -1.34
CA VAL A 76 -21.65 36.82 -2.08
C VAL A 76 -22.33 35.68 -1.29
N MET A 77 -23.65 35.67 -1.32
CA MET A 77 -24.42 34.57 -0.70
C MET A 77 -24.14 33.27 -1.45
N THR A 78 -23.85 32.23 -0.70
CA THR A 78 -23.39 30.92 -1.23
C THR A 78 -24.43 30.28 -2.16
N ASP A 79 -25.71 30.42 -1.89
CA ASP A 79 -26.81 29.90 -2.72
C ASP A 79 -26.80 30.43 -4.16
N LYS A 80 -26.21 31.59 -4.40
CA LYS A 80 -26.18 32.23 -5.73
C LYS A 80 -25.13 31.63 -6.69
N TYR A 81 -24.18 30.89 -6.16
CA TYR A 81 -23.09 30.33 -6.99
C TYR A 81 -22.72 28.87 -6.64
N LEU A 82 -23.41 28.28 -5.66
CA LEU A 82 -23.22 26.89 -5.28
C LEU A 82 -23.66 25.95 -6.40
N VAL A 83 -24.76 26.26 -7.08
CA VAL A 83 -25.34 25.45 -8.15
C VAL A 83 -25.05 26.14 -9.49
N GLY A 84 -24.08 25.64 -10.20
CA GLY A 84 -23.69 26.12 -11.56
C GLY A 84 -24.21 25.22 -12.68
N SER A 85 -24.94 24.17 -12.34
CA SER A 85 -25.34 23.10 -13.25
C SER A 85 -26.83 23.15 -13.54
N PRO A 86 -27.27 23.05 -14.82
CA PRO A 86 -28.66 22.87 -15.14
C PRO A 86 -29.12 21.50 -14.61
N LEU A 87 -30.28 21.48 -13.97
CA LEU A 87 -30.93 20.27 -13.48
C LEU A 87 -32.29 20.15 -14.15
N GLU A 88 -32.50 19.06 -14.88
CA GLU A 88 -33.77 18.74 -15.53
C GLU A 88 -34.35 17.47 -14.90
N SER A 89 -35.64 17.51 -14.57
CA SER A 89 -36.35 16.36 -14.00
C SER A 89 -37.24 15.72 -15.05
N HIS A 90 -36.99 14.46 -15.34
CA HIS A 90 -37.77 13.60 -16.23
C HIS A 90 -38.63 12.63 -15.40
N SER A 91 -39.43 11.81 -16.04
CA SER A 91 -40.31 10.87 -15.34
C SER A 91 -39.55 9.76 -14.58
N ASP A 92 -38.41 9.38 -15.08
CA ASP A 92 -37.64 8.21 -14.60
C ASP A 92 -36.18 8.52 -14.25
N HIS A 93 -35.66 9.71 -14.58
CA HIS A 93 -34.29 10.12 -14.30
C HIS A 93 -34.17 11.64 -14.17
N LEU A 94 -33.07 12.10 -13.61
CA LEU A 94 -32.64 13.48 -13.64
C LEU A 94 -31.52 13.63 -14.68
N THR A 95 -31.41 14.82 -15.26
CA THR A 95 -30.22 15.21 -16.04
C THR A 95 -29.55 16.38 -15.34
N ILE A 96 -28.26 16.21 -14.98
CA ILE A 96 -27.44 17.21 -14.29
C ILE A 96 -26.18 17.41 -15.12
N ASP A 97 -25.92 18.59 -15.65
CA ASP A 97 -24.76 18.87 -16.53
C ASP A 97 -24.65 17.93 -17.75
N GLY A 98 -25.77 17.43 -18.28
CA GLY A 98 -25.76 16.43 -19.34
C GLY A 98 -25.43 15.01 -18.87
N TYR A 99 -25.27 14.79 -17.57
CA TYR A 99 -25.17 13.45 -16.98
C TYR A 99 -26.55 12.89 -16.67
N HIS A 100 -26.83 11.69 -17.18
CA HIS A 100 -28.00 10.92 -16.77
C HIS A 100 -27.84 10.47 -15.33
N THR A 101 -28.82 10.76 -14.50
CA THR A 101 -28.74 10.50 -13.05
C THR A 101 -29.94 9.69 -12.60
N ARG A 102 -29.70 8.62 -11.84
CA ARG A 102 -30.75 7.80 -11.22
C ARG A 102 -30.61 7.87 -9.70
N VAL A 103 -31.74 7.95 -9.02
CA VAL A 103 -31.81 7.98 -7.56
C VAL A 103 -32.47 6.71 -7.08
N LEU A 104 -31.75 5.95 -6.24
CA LEU A 104 -32.23 4.72 -5.60
C LEU A 104 -32.36 4.96 -4.10
N THR A 105 -33.43 4.47 -3.48
CA THR A 105 -33.62 4.54 -2.04
C THR A 105 -33.85 3.15 -1.47
N LEU A 106 -33.41 2.91 -0.24
CA LEU A 106 -33.67 1.64 0.45
C LEU A 106 -35.17 1.54 0.77
N ARG A 107 -35.78 0.45 0.32
CA ARG A 107 -37.21 0.16 0.54
C ARG A 107 -37.43 -0.86 1.65
N GLU A 108 -36.63 -1.92 1.66
CA GLU A 108 -36.75 -3.01 2.60
C GLU A 108 -35.34 -3.39 3.10
N GLU A 109 -35.20 -3.47 4.42
CA GLU A 109 -33.99 -3.97 5.07
C GLU A 109 -33.92 -5.51 5.00
N PRO A 110 -32.74 -6.11 5.11
CA PRO A 110 -32.59 -7.57 5.24
C PRO A 110 -33.11 -8.04 6.61
N SER A 111 -33.45 -9.31 6.70
CA SER A 111 -33.85 -9.94 7.97
C SER A 111 -32.77 -9.83 9.05
N ASP A 112 -31.50 -9.93 8.62
CA ASP A 112 -30.32 -9.78 9.47
C ASP A 112 -29.32 -8.83 8.87
N SER A 113 -28.84 -7.86 9.63
CA SER A 113 -27.73 -7.01 9.27
C SER A 113 -26.41 -7.57 9.83
N ARG A 114 -25.30 -7.22 9.18
CA ARG A 114 -23.97 -7.59 9.62
C ARG A 114 -22.95 -6.51 9.25
N PRO A 115 -21.86 -6.39 9.99
CA PRO A 115 -20.78 -5.47 9.62
C PRO A 115 -20.33 -5.65 8.18
N LEU A 116 -20.01 -4.54 7.51
CA LEU A 116 -19.55 -4.50 6.12
C LEU A 116 -20.57 -4.98 5.08
N ILE A 117 -21.88 -4.94 5.39
CA ILE A 117 -22.94 -5.38 4.46
C ILE A 117 -22.87 -4.65 3.10
N LEU A 118 -22.41 -3.40 3.08
CA LEU A 118 -22.27 -2.58 1.88
C LEU A 118 -20.94 -2.75 1.13
N GLN A 119 -20.00 -3.58 1.63
CA GLN A 119 -18.69 -3.75 1.01
C GLN A 119 -18.75 -4.20 -0.45
N GLN A 120 -19.74 -5.02 -0.81
CA GLN A 120 -19.92 -5.51 -2.18
C GLN A 120 -20.19 -4.39 -3.20
N LEU A 121 -20.69 -3.23 -2.77
CA LEU A 121 -20.98 -2.09 -3.64
C LEU A 121 -19.70 -1.49 -4.24
N LEU A 122 -18.56 -1.67 -3.59
CA LEU A 122 -17.26 -1.20 -4.06
C LEU A 122 -16.80 -1.89 -5.36
N ARG A 123 -17.41 -3.03 -5.71
CA ARG A 123 -17.11 -3.78 -6.94
C ARG A 123 -17.93 -3.32 -8.13
N ILE A 124 -18.90 -2.44 -7.93
CA ILE A 124 -19.76 -1.95 -9.02
C ILE A 124 -19.02 -0.83 -9.76
N PRO A 125 -18.68 -1.02 -11.06
CA PRO A 125 -17.90 -0.04 -11.81
C PRO A 125 -18.82 1.09 -12.31
N ALA A 126 -19.23 1.97 -11.39
CA ALA A 126 -20.09 3.10 -11.69
C ALA A 126 -19.64 4.33 -10.90
N THR A 127 -20.02 5.51 -11.36
CA THR A 127 -19.87 6.75 -10.58
C THR A 127 -21.13 6.96 -9.76
N TYR A 128 -20.99 6.98 -8.45
CA TYR A 128 -22.11 7.12 -7.54
C TYR A 128 -21.68 7.73 -6.20
N HIS A 129 -22.65 8.24 -5.46
CA HIS A 129 -22.47 8.51 -4.04
C HIS A 129 -23.63 7.92 -3.24
N ILE A 130 -23.35 7.55 -2.00
CA ILE A 130 -24.33 7.00 -1.07
C ILE A 130 -24.41 7.92 0.14
N VAL A 131 -25.63 8.25 0.52
CA VAL A 131 -25.91 9.03 1.72
C VAL A 131 -26.80 8.21 2.62
N THR A 132 -26.35 8.03 3.87
CA THR A 132 -27.17 7.45 4.92
C THR A 132 -27.52 8.51 5.94
N GLU A 133 -28.75 8.51 6.37
CA GLU A 133 -29.23 9.36 7.45
C GLU A 133 -29.87 8.49 8.51
N TRP A 134 -29.52 8.73 9.76
CA TRP A 134 -30.12 8.05 10.88
C TRP A 134 -30.43 9.07 11.99
N ARG A 135 -31.67 9.08 12.44
CA ARG A 135 -32.13 10.00 13.46
C ARG A 135 -32.74 9.22 14.62
N ALA A 136 -32.12 9.31 15.79
CA ALA A 136 -32.62 8.67 17.00
C ALA A 136 -34.05 9.10 17.32
N VAL A 137 -34.87 8.15 17.73
CA VAL A 137 -36.21 8.36 18.28
C VAL A 137 -36.13 8.27 19.80
N GLU A 138 -36.86 9.13 20.52
CA GLU A 138 -36.88 9.04 21.97
C GLU A 138 -37.40 7.67 22.42
N ALA A 139 -36.78 7.10 23.46
CA ALA A 139 -37.06 5.72 23.90
C ALA A 139 -38.56 5.54 24.26
N ASN A 140 -39.15 6.53 24.88
CA ASN A 140 -40.60 6.50 25.25
C ASN A 140 -41.50 6.47 24.00
N ASP A 141 -41.18 7.24 22.96
CA ASP A 141 -41.93 7.27 21.71
C ASP A 141 -41.80 5.92 20.97
N ALA A 142 -40.60 5.36 20.94
CA ALA A 142 -40.35 4.05 20.35
C ALA A 142 -41.14 2.94 21.08
N ILE A 143 -41.11 2.93 22.41
CA ILE A 143 -41.85 1.96 23.23
C ILE A 143 -43.35 2.10 22.97
N GLN A 144 -43.90 3.31 23.02
CA GLN A 144 -45.32 3.55 22.75
C GLN A 144 -45.73 3.10 21.34
N TYR A 145 -44.89 3.36 20.33
CA TYR A 145 -45.15 2.90 18.97
C TYR A 145 -45.22 1.39 18.91
N ILE A 146 -44.20 0.67 19.44
CA ILE A 146 -44.14 -0.79 19.44
C ILE A 146 -45.31 -1.40 20.23
N GLU A 147 -45.66 -0.82 21.39
CA GLU A 147 -46.80 -1.27 22.19
C GLU A 147 -48.15 -1.04 21.48
N SER A 148 -48.28 0.07 20.76
CA SER A 148 -49.47 0.34 19.94
C SER A 148 -49.64 -0.69 18.82
N MET A 149 -48.57 -1.01 18.12
CA MET A 149 -48.54 -2.04 17.08
C MET A 149 -48.86 -3.42 17.66
N ARG A 150 -48.23 -3.81 18.76
CA ARG A 150 -48.50 -5.05 19.46
C ARG A 150 -49.98 -5.17 19.87
N THR A 151 -50.54 -4.10 20.43
CA THR A 151 -51.96 -4.05 20.83
C THR A 151 -52.89 -4.14 19.63
N HIS A 152 -52.57 -3.51 18.52
CA HIS A 152 -53.34 -3.58 17.28
C HIS A 152 -53.40 -5.03 16.76
N PHE A 153 -52.25 -5.74 16.69
CA PHE A 153 -52.17 -7.12 16.23
C PHE A 153 -52.87 -8.10 17.21
N HIS A 154 -52.75 -7.89 18.51
CA HIS A 154 -53.50 -8.65 19.50
C HIS A 154 -55.01 -8.49 19.39
N LYS A 155 -55.51 -7.27 19.22
CA LYS A 155 -56.96 -7.00 19.04
C LYS A 155 -57.50 -7.61 17.74
N THR A 156 -56.73 -7.58 16.68
CA THR A 156 -57.09 -8.17 15.39
C THR A 156 -57.12 -9.71 15.49
N LYS A 157 -56.25 -10.31 16.31
CA LYS A 157 -56.26 -11.75 16.63
C LYS A 157 -57.57 -12.16 17.34
N SER A 158 -58.00 -11.39 18.33
CA SER A 158 -59.23 -11.73 19.12
C SER A 158 -60.54 -11.53 18.34
N SER A 159 -60.60 -10.62 17.38
CA SER A 159 -61.81 -10.38 16.59
C SER A 159 -62.03 -11.37 15.44
N LEU A 160 -60.95 -12.00 14.92
CA LEU A 160 -61.02 -12.98 13.85
C LEU A 160 -61.25 -14.42 14.34
N SER A 161 -60.97 -14.73 15.62
CA SER A 161 -61.17 -16.05 16.19
C SER A 161 -62.66 -16.38 16.43
N VAL A 162 -63.55 -15.39 16.31
CA VAL A 162 -65.01 -15.58 16.57
C VAL A 162 -65.77 -15.84 15.27
N SER A 163 -65.23 -15.68 14.08
CA SER A 163 -66.08 -15.67 12.85
C SER A 163 -65.69 -16.61 11.72
N SER A 164 -64.66 -17.46 11.80
CA SER A 164 -64.50 -18.48 10.74
C SER A 164 -63.49 -19.58 11.10
N GLY A 165 -63.96 -20.81 11.10
CA GLY A 165 -63.11 -22.01 11.11
C GLY A 165 -62.34 -22.14 9.80
N GLY A 166 -61.01 -21.96 9.89
CA GLY A 166 -60.14 -22.27 8.78
C GLY A 166 -59.11 -21.18 8.46
N ASP A 167 -58.03 -21.14 9.14
CA ASP A 167 -56.69 -20.98 8.57
C ASP A 167 -55.60 -20.95 9.70
N ARG A 168 -55.11 -22.11 10.08
CA ARG A 168 -54.02 -22.22 11.07
C ARG A 168 -52.73 -21.53 10.61
N LEU A 169 -52.45 -21.47 9.30
CA LEU A 169 -51.23 -20.87 8.75
C LEU A 169 -51.18 -19.33 8.87
N LYS A 170 -52.32 -18.65 8.85
CA LYS A 170 -52.39 -17.18 9.04
C LYS A 170 -52.23 -16.80 10.52
N ASP A 171 -52.47 -17.69 11.44
CA ASP A 171 -52.32 -17.44 12.87
C ASP A 171 -50.88 -17.58 13.36
N GLU A 172 -50.07 -18.46 12.75
CA GLU A 172 -48.66 -18.66 13.10
C GLU A 172 -47.83 -17.42 12.75
N THR A 173 -48.01 -16.82 11.55
CA THR A 173 -47.29 -15.60 11.12
C THR A 173 -47.62 -14.38 12.02
N LYS A 174 -48.80 -14.30 12.58
CA LYS A 174 -49.16 -13.23 13.51
C LYS A 174 -48.60 -13.43 14.91
N VAL A 175 -48.42 -14.68 15.34
CA VAL A 175 -47.77 -15.01 16.61
C VAL A 175 -46.28 -14.66 16.52
N GLU A 176 -45.64 -15.06 15.45
CA GLU A 176 -44.25 -14.74 15.17
C GLU A 176 -44.00 -13.20 15.16
N PHE A 177 -44.85 -12.45 14.49
CA PHE A 177 -44.75 -10.97 14.46
C PHE A 177 -44.91 -10.32 15.84
N VAL A 178 -45.78 -10.85 16.72
CA VAL A 178 -45.91 -10.36 18.11
C VAL A 178 -44.69 -10.70 18.94
N ASP A 179 -44.08 -11.86 18.70
CA ASP A 179 -42.83 -12.28 19.38
C ASP A 179 -41.66 -11.40 18.95
N ASP A 180 -41.55 -11.03 17.66
CA ASP A 180 -40.59 -10.07 17.16
C ASP A 180 -40.77 -8.70 17.81
N LEU A 181 -42.01 -8.20 17.95
CA LEU A 181 -42.26 -6.94 18.65
C LEU A 181 -41.87 -7.01 20.14
N ASN A 182 -42.03 -8.17 20.79
CA ASN A 182 -41.58 -8.36 22.17
C ASN A 182 -40.06 -8.39 22.28
N GLU A 183 -39.35 -8.91 21.28
CA GLU A 183 -37.89 -8.84 21.21
C GLU A 183 -37.42 -7.41 21.00
N CYS A 184 -38.06 -6.64 20.11
CA CYS A 184 -37.81 -5.20 19.92
C CYS A 184 -37.93 -4.43 21.23
N LEU A 185 -38.97 -4.69 22.04
CA LEU A 185 -39.12 -4.08 23.36
C LEU A 185 -37.97 -4.45 24.33
N LYS A 186 -37.52 -5.70 24.31
CA LYS A 186 -36.37 -6.13 25.13
C LYS A 186 -35.08 -5.43 24.71
N GLU A 187 -34.86 -5.22 23.42
CA GLU A 187 -33.70 -4.47 22.90
C GLU A 187 -33.63 -3.08 23.52
N VAL A 188 -34.73 -2.34 23.52
CA VAL A 188 -34.77 -0.98 24.07
C VAL A 188 -34.70 -0.96 25.60
N GLN A 189 -35.53 -1.79 26.27
CA GLN A 189 -35.71 -1.71 27.73
C GLN A 189 -34.58 -2.37 28.52
N LYS A 190 -33.95 -3.46 27.99
CA LYS A 190 -32.98 -4.27 28.73
C LYS A 190 -31.56 -4.19 28.19
N ARG A 191 -31.39 -4.04 26.88
CA ARG A 191 -30.08 -4.06 26.25
C ARG A 191 -29.50 -2.66 25.98
N GLY A 192 -30.28 -1.60 26.24
CA GLY A 192 -29.83 -0.22 26.06
C GLY A 192 -29.70 0.20 24.60
N ASN A 193 -30.27 -0.60 23.67
CA ASN A 193 -30.35 -0.22 22.27
C ASN A 193 -31.50 0.77 22.06
N TYR A 194 -31.43 1.57 21.04
CA TYR A 194 -32.46 2.54 20.68
C TYR A 194 -32.76 2.51 19.20
N PHE A 195 -33.98 2.82 18.84
CA PHE A 195 -34.46 2.91 17.47
C PHE A 195 -34.19 4.29 16.89
N GLY A 196 -34.03 4.32 15.59
CA GLY A 196 -33.98 5.55 14.82
C GLY A 196 -34.66 5.39 13.47
N LYS A 197 -35.01 6.50 12.90
CA LYS A 197 -35.48 6.60 11.52
C LYS A 197 -34.26 6.62 10.61
N PHE A 198 -34.19 5.65 9.72
CA PHE A 198 -33.09 5.44 8.80
C PHE A 198 -33.51 5.64 7.35
N ASN A 199 -32.64 6.26 6.58
CA ASN A 199 -32.75 6.35 5.13
C ASN A 199 -31.38 6.04 4.51
N LEU A 200 -31.39 5.38 3.36
CA LEU A 200 -30.23 5.19 2.50
C LEU A 200 -30.61 5.57 1.08
N THR A 201 -29.88 6.52 0.50
CA THR A 201 -30.08 7.02 -0.85
C THR A 201 -28.79 6.85 -1.65
N ILE A 202 -28.88 6.28 -2.84
CA ILE A 202 -27.78 6.11 -3.80
C ILE A 202 -28.10 6.99 -5.01
N VAL A 203 -27.16 7.83 -5.40
CA VAL A 203 -27.25 8.63 -6.63
C VAL A 203 -26.18 8.12 -7.59
N ILE A 204 -26.60 7.65 -8.76
CA ILE A 204 -25.76 7.08 -9.82
C ILE A 204 -25.82 8.00 -11.02
N TYR A 205 -24.67 8.31 -11.63
CA TYR A 205 -24.60 9.22 -12.77
C TYR A 205 -23.49 8.86 -13.74
N ASP A 206 -23.77 8.97 -15.04
CA ASP A 206 -22.83 8.85 -16.16
C ASP A 206 -23.38 9.64 -17.38
N ARG A 207 -22.51 10.01 -18.30
CA ARG A 207 -22.90 10.61 -19.58
C ARG A 207 -23.60 9.60 -20.49
N ASP A 208 -23.30 8.31 -20.32
CA ASP A 208 -23.91 7.19 -21.04
C ASP A 208 -25.07 6.59 -20.23
N ARG A 209 -26.29 6.78 -20.71
CA ARG A 209 -27.51 6.25 -20.08
C ARG A 209 -27.47 4.73 -19.91
N ALA A 210 -26.88 3.98 -20.87
CA ALA A 210 -26.80 2.53 -20.79
C ALA A 210 -25.95 2.07 -19.60
N LYS A 211 -24.87 2.81 -19.28
CA LYS A 211 -24.05 2.53 -18.11
C LYS A 211 -24.79 2.79 -16.80
N VAL A 212 -25.58 3.86 -16.74
CA VAL A 212 -26.42 4.16 -15.58
C VAL A 212 -27.44 3.05 -15.34
N GLU A 213 -28.17 2.60 -16.38
CA GLU A 213 -29.16 1.54 -16.25
C GLU A 213 -28.52 0.20 -15.84
N LYS A 214 -27.33 -0.11 -16.39
CA LYS A 214 -26.57 -1.28 -15.96
C LYS A 214 -26.20 -1.19 -14.47
N ALA A 215 -25.69 -0.04 -14.03
CA ALA A 215 -25.35 0.17 -12.62
C ALA A 215 -26.57 0.03 -11.70
N VAL A 216 -27.72 0.59 -12.08
CA VAL A 216 -28.99 0.42 -11.34
C VAL A 216 -29.33 -1.07 -11.16
N SER A 217 -29.18 -1.89 -12.23
CA SER A 217 -29.39 -3.33 -12.15
C SER A 217 -28.38 -4.01 -11.22
N ASP A 218 -27.11 -3.63 -11.30
CA ASP A 218 -26.06 -4.22 -10.48
C ASP A 218 -26.21 -3.88 -9.00
N PHE A 219 -26.61 -2.63 -8.67
CA PHE A 219 -26.99 -2.24 -7.30
C PHE A 219 -28.21 -3.03 -6.80
N GLY A 220 -29.24 -3.17 -7.62
CA GLY A 220 -30.43 -3.97 -7.29
C GLY A 220 -30.08 -5.41 -6.94
N LYS A 221 -29.22 -6.07 -7.74
CA LYS A 221 -28.74 -7.43 -7.48
C LYS A 221 -27.91 -7.50 -6.18
N ALA A 222 -27.01 -6.52 -5.96
CA ALA A 222 -26.18 -6.48 -4.77
C ALA A 222 -27.02 -6.42 -3.49
N PHE A 223 -28.07 -5.58 -3.47
CA PHE A 223 -28.98 -5.50 -2.33
C PHE A 223 -29.86 -6.74 -2.19
N SER A 224 -30.38 -7.27 -3.29
CA SER A 224 -31.15 -8.54 -3.25
C SER A 224 -30.34 -9.71 -2.73
N ASN A 225 -29.04 -9.79 -3.01
CA ASN A 225 -28.15 -10.84 -2.51
C ASN A 225 -28.02 -10.84 -0.96
N VAL A 226 -28.27 -9.71 -0.32
CA VAL A 226 -28.27 -9.60 1.16
C VAL A 226 -29.66 -9.56 1.73
N GLY A 227 -30.71 -9.81 0.94
CA GLY A 227 -32.09 -9.83 1.38
C GLY A 227 -32.71 -8.44 1.55
N ALA A 228 -32.09 -7.40 1.00
CA ALA A 228 -32.62 -6.04 1.02
C ALA A 228 -33.20 -5.65 -0.34
N ALA A 229 -34.05 -4.62 -0.39
CA ALA A 229 -34.63 -4.14 -1.63
C ALA A 229 -34.42 -2.64 -1.82
N LEU A 230 -33.94 -2.27 -3.01
CA LEU A 230 -33.90 -0.87 -3.45
C LEU A 230 -35.13 -0.51 -4.29
N TYR A 231 -35.56 0.71 -4.13
CA TYR A 231 -36.56 1.33 -4.97
C TYR A 231 -35.90 2.37 -5.89
N SER A 232 -36.12 2.27 -7.20
CA SER A 232 -35.68 3.29 -8.15
C SER A 232 -36.72 4.42 -8.16
N GLU A 233 -36.35 5.56 -7.65
CA GLU A 233 -37.26 6.70 -7.56
C GLU A 233 -37.66 7.20 -8.96
N THR A 234 -38.92 7.49 -9.14
CA THR A 234 -39.48 8.05 -10.35
C THR A 234 -39.99 9.48 -10.08
N TYR A 235 -41.25 9.64 -9.67
CA TYR A 235 -41.82 10.96 -9.40
C TYR A 235 -41.21 11.70 -8.23
N ASN A 236 -40.61 10.98 -7.27
CA ASN A 236 -39.98 11.54 -6.06
C ASN A 236 -38.46 11.73 -6.21
N GLN A 237 -37.90 11.49 -7.36
CA GLN A 237 -36.43 11.48 -7.57
C GLN A 237 -35.77 12.83 -7.22
N LEU A 238 -36.44 13.96 -7.52
CA LEU A 238 -35.93 15.30 -7.23
C LEU A 238 -35.84 15.52 -5.72
N SER A 239 -36.90 15.18 -4.96
CA SER A 239 -36.88 15.28 -3.51
C SER A 239 -35.86 14.35 -2.88
N ALA A 240 -35.77 13.10 -3.35
CA ALA A 240 -34.78 12.15 -2.88
C ALA A 240 -33.34 12.60 -3.18
N PHE A 241 -33.10 13.24 -4.33
CA PHE A 241 -31.81 13.87 -4.64
C PHE A 241 -31.48 15.00 -3.66
N PHE A 242 -32.42 15.92 -3.42
CA PHE A 242 -32.19 17.02 -2.48
C PHE A 242 -32.05 16.54 -1.02
N ALA A 243 -32.65 15.42 -0.66
CA ALA A 243 -32.46 14.79 0.63
C ALA A 243 -31.01 14.36 0.90
N THR A 244 -30.20 14.16 -0.15
CA THR A 244 -28.78 13.83 0.02
C THR A 244 -27.93 15.01 0.50
N CYS A 245 -28.48 16.23 0.47
CA CYS A 245 -27.79 17.41 0.95
C CYS A 245 -27.90 17.51 2.48
N PRO A 246 -26.81 17.78 3.19
CA PRO A 246 -26.85 17.97 4.64
C PRO A 246 -27.89 19.01 5.08
N GLY A 247 -28.69 18.64 6.05
CA GLY A 247 -29.78 19.51 6.56
C GLY A 247 -31.12 19.39 5.86
N ASN A 248 -31.24 18.65 4.76
CA ASN A 248 -32.46 18.50 3.97
C ASN A 248 -33.21 17.18 4.25
N SER A 249 -33.04 16.60 5.40
CA SER A 249 -33.69 15.33 5.81
C SER A 249 -35.20 15.29 5.69
N HIS A 250 -35.83 16.46 5.72
CA HIS A 250 -37.29 16.58 5.57
C HIS A 250 -37.80 16.15 4.18
N PHE A 251 -36.95 16.05 3.19
CA PHE A 251 -37.27 15.48 1.88
C PHE A 251 -37.18 13.95 1.83
N ASN A 252 -36.73 13.30 2.90
CA ASN A 252 -36.68 11.82 2.99
C ASN A 252 -38.09 11.28 3.28
N PHE A 253 -38.76 10.78 2.27
CA PHE A 253 -40.10 10.16 2.43
C PHE A 253 -40.06 8.69 2.79
N ARG A 254 -38.91 7.98 2.47
CA ARG A 254 -38.75 6.58 2.80
C ARG A 254 -37.83 6.46 4.02
N GLN A 255 -38.47 6.18 5.15
CA GLN A 255 -37.76 6.01 6.42
C GLN A 255 -38.08 4.63 6.98
N LEU A 256 -37.04 3.88 7.31
CA LEU A 256 -37.11 2.58 7.99
C LEU A 256 -36.83 2.80 9.47
N TYR A 257 -37.38 1.93 10.32
CA TYR A 257 -37.06 1.92 11.74
C TYR A 257 -36.06 0.84 12.03
N ILE A 258 -34.81 1.20 12.31
CA ILE A 258 -33.72 0.29 12.64
C ILE A 258 -33.09 0.66 13.98
N THR A 259 -32.41 -0.32 14.61
CA THR A 259 -31.66 -0.05 15.84
C THR A 259 -30.31 0.64 15.53
N ASN A 260 -29.69 1.21 16.56
CA ASN A 260 -28.33 1.72 16.48
C ASN A 260 -27.31 0.67 16.03
N ASN A 261 -27.49 -0.61 16.41
CA ASN A 261 -26.62 -1.70 15.96
C ASN A 261 -26.78 -1.97 14.46
N ASN A 262 -28.02 -2.06 13.97
CA ASN A 262 -28.26 -2.20 12.53
C ASN A 262 -27.68 -1.00 11.76
N TYR A 263 -27.82 0.23 12.29
CA TYR A 263 -27.21 1.40 11.66
C TYR A 263 -25.68 1.28 11.59
N ALA A 264 -25.03 0.77 12.63
CA ALA A 264 -23.59 0.54 12.60
C ALA A 264 -23.18 -0.43 11.48
N ASP A 265 -23.97 -1.47 11.21
CA ASP A 265 -23.75 -2.40 10.10
C ASP A 265 -23.92 -1.74 8.72
N TRP A 266 -24.86 -0.79 8.61
CA TRP A 266 -25.10 0.00 7.39
C TRP A 266 -24.17 1.20 7.24
N SER A 267 -23.34 1.49 8.23
CA SER A 267 -22.43 2.63 8.17
C SER A 267 -21.24 2.39 7.23
N PHE A 268 -20.78 3.47 6.57
CA PHE A 268 -19.55 3.48 5.76
C PHE A 268 -18.32 3.88 6.58
N LEU A 269 -18.27 3.51 7.85
CA LEU A 269 -17.09 3.80 8.70
C LEU A 269 -15.85 2.97 8.32
N PHE A 270 -15.96 2.07 7.36
CA PHE A 270 -14.82 1.44 6.73
C PHE A 270 -14.36 2.28 5.55
N THR A 271 -13.16 2.78 5.60
CA THR A 271 -12.52 3.39 4.44
C THR A 271 -11.78 2.32 3.65
N LEU A 272 -11.87 2.41 2.32
CA LEU A 272 -10.91 1.71 1.46
C LEU A 272 -9.54 2.28 1.80
N HIS A 273 -8.67 1.43 2.32
CA HIS A 273 -7.30 1.83 2.52
C HIS A 273 -6.62 1.89 1.13
N GLU A 274 -6.60 3.09 0.55
CA GLU A 274 -6.04 3.35 -0.77
C GLU A 274 -4.51 3.53 -0.74
N GLY A 275 -3.89 3.52 0.42
CA GLY A 275 -2.52 3.95 0.60
C GLY A 275 -2.38 5.49 0.56
N GLN A 276 -1.18 5.98 0.46
CA GLN A 276 -0.89 7.41 0.45
C GLN A 276 -0.50 7.86 -0.97
N ARG A 277 -1.26 8.75 -1.57
CA ARG A 277 -0.99 9.31 -2.91
C ARG A 277 0.32 10.09 -2.99
N TRP A 278 0.79 10.58 -1.85
CA TRP A 278 1.99 11.39 -1.74
C TRP A 278 2.98 10.75 -0.76
N ASN A 279 4.22 10.59 -1.19
CA ASN A 279 5.32 10.19 -0.31
C ASN A 279 5.84 11.43 0.42
N THR A 280 5.44 11.60 1.66
CA THR A 280 5.79 12.79 2.46
C THR A 280 7.27 12.89 2.76
N PHE A 281 7.99 11.77 2.85
CA PHE A 281 9.43 11.75 3.10
C PHE A 281 10.23 12.26 1.89
N LEU A 282 9.92 11.77 0.69
CA LEU A 282 10.59 12.20 -0.54
C LEU A 282 10.01 13.49 -1.10
N ASN A 283 8.89 13.96 -0.56
CA ASN A 283 8.09 15.07 -1.11
C ASN A 283 7.77 14.86 -2.60
N ARG A 284 7.38 13.67 -2.96
CA ARG A 284 7.06 13.20 -4.31
C ARG A 284 5.77 12.37 -4.31
N GLU A 285 5.20 12.12 -5.48
CA GLU A 285 4.07 11.20 -5.64
C GLU A 285 4.39 9.77 -5.19
N ALA A 286 3.37 8.95 -4.96
CA ALA A 286 3.53 7.55 -4.59
C ALA A 286 4.39 6.78 -5.58
N LEU A 287 5.09 5.74 -5.11
CA LEU A 287 5.99 4.91 -5.92
C LEU A 287 5.29 4.31 -7.13
N ALA A 288 4.15 3.72 -6.91
CA ALA A 288 3.37 3.07 -7.95
C ALA A 288 1.89 3.04 -7.57
N ILE A 289 1.04 2.78 -8.55
CA ILE A 289 -0.37 2.49 -8.34
C ILE A 289 -0.58 1.04 -8.80
N VAL A 290 -1.10 0.22 -7.90
CA VAL A 290 -1.51 -1.16 -8.20
C VAL A 290 -3.02 -1.29 -7.99
N GLU A 291 -3.61 -2.34 -8.53
CA GLU A 291 -5.03 -2.62 -8.35
C GLU A 291 -5.26 -3.47 -7.10
N THR A 292 -6.31 -3.22 -6.35
CA THR A 292 -6.72 -4.09 -5.25
C THR A 292 -7.56 -5.26 -5.78
N ALA A 293 -7.86 -6.24 -4.93
CA ALA A 293 -8.76 -7.35 -5.27
C ALA A 293 -10.17 -6.87 -5.69
N ASP A 294 -10.57 -5.69 -5.24
CA ASP A 294 -11.87 -5.09 -5.52
C ASP A 294 -11.86 -4.15 -6.75
N GLY A 295 -10.74 -4.10 -7.50
CA GLY A 295 -10.59 -3.27 -8.69
C GLY A 295 -10.34 -1.78 -8.42
N THR A 296 -10.04 -1.41 -7.16
CA THR A 296 -9.75 -0.02 -6.78
C THR A 296 -8.25 0.25 -6.80
N PRO A 297 -7.80 1.50 -7.02
CA PRO A 297 -6.39 1.84 -6.99
C PRO A 297 -5.82 1.76 -5.57
N PHE A 298 -4.59 1.28 -5.45
CA PHE A 298 -3.82 1.31 -4.21
C PHE A 298 -2.46 1.96 -4.46
N TYR A 299 -2.16 3.02 -3.74
CA TYR A 299 -0.94 3.81 -3.84
C TYR A 299 0.16 3.19 -2.98
N VAL A 300 1.17 2.64 -3.63
CA VAL A 300 2.29 1.96 -2.96
C VAL A 300 3.37 2.97 -2.59
N ASN A 301 3.78 2.98 -1.33
CA ASN A 301 4.97 3.66 -0.82
C ASN A 301 5.79 2.70 0.00
N LEU A 302 7.11 2.72 -0.15
CA LEU A 302 8.03 1.89 0.64
C LEU A 302 8.43 2.54 1.97
N HIS A 303 8.45 3.88 2.02
CA HIS A 303 8.74 4.60 3.26
C HIS A 303 7.61 4.41 4.26
N GLN A 304 7.96 3.87 5.43
CA GLN A 304 7.03 3.65 6.53
C GLN A 304 7.54 4.36 7.77
N ARG A 305 6.65 5.07 8.44
CA ARG A 305 6.95 5.69 9.73
C ARG A 305 6.85 4.62 10.82
N ILE A 306 7.95 4.34 11.49
CA ILE A 306 7.98 3.40 12.60
C ILE A 306 7.69 4.20 13.87
N GLN A 307 6.60 3.90 14.57
CA GLN A 307 6.35 4.39 15.94
C GLN A 307 7.10 3.47 16.90
N ASP A 308 8.08 4.02 17.61
CA ASP A 308 8.60 3.33 18.77
C ASP A 308 7.59 3.45 19.93
N GLY A 309 7.55 2.46 20.81
CA GLY A 309 6.59 2.40 21.93
C GLY A 309 6.66 3.58 22.91
N SER A 310 7.55 4.55 22.70
CA SER A 310 7.71 5.77 23.50
C SER A 310 6.93 6.98 22.94
N GLY A 311 6.21 6.80 21.80
CA GLY A 311 5.50 7.90 21.13
C GLY A 311 6.40 8.85 20.35
N SER A 312 7.71 8.58 20.30
CA SER A 312 8.66 9.29 19.45
C SER A 312 8.57 8.75 18.03
N THR A 313 8.38 9.61 17.04
CA THR A 313 8.43 9.22 15.63
C THR A 313 9.88 8.95 15.24
N SER A 314 10.21 7.69 14.95
CA SER A 314 11.51 7.36 14.37
C SER A 314 11.56 7.76 12.88
N ASP A 315 12.78 7.85 12.35
CA ASP A 315 13.02 8.15 10.94
C ASP A 315 12.21 7.20 10.01
N ASP A 316 11.67 7.74 8.92
CA ASP A 316 10.97 6.94 7.91
C ASP A 316 11.94 5.94 7.26
N VAL A 317 11.57 4.67 7.22
CA VAL A 317 12.39 3.57 6.71
C VAL A 317 11.72 2.94 5.50
N ALA A 318 12.49 2.70 4.43
CA ALA A 318 11.98 2.11 3.19
C ALA A 318 12.58 0.73 2.87
N HIS A 319 13.30 0.11 3.81
CA HIS A 319 13.81 -1.24 3.61
C HIS A 319 12.65 -2.19 3.29
N THR A 320 12.82 -2.99 2.23
CA THR A 320 11.73 -3.84 1.71
C THR A 320 12.22 -5.27 1.55
N PHE A 321 11.44 -6.19 2.10
CA PHE A 321 11.65 -7.62 1.93
C PHE A 321 10.65 -8.16 0.91
N LEU A 322 11.14 -8.84 -0.13
CA LEU A 322 10.34 -9.44 -1.19
C LEU A 322 10.55 -10.95 -1.20
N THR A 323 9.48 -11.72 -1.08
CA THR A 323 9.58 -13.17 -1.14
C THR A 323 8.49 -13.77 -2.01
N GLY A 324 8.82 -14.89 -2.64
CA GLY A 324 7.89 -15.66 -3.46
C GLY A 324 8.61 -16.83 -4.12
N ARG A 325 7.92 -17.95 -4.22
CA ARG A 325 8.45 -19.19 -4.75
C ARG A 325 8.92 -19.06 -6.21
N THR A 326 9.75 -19.98 -6.67
CA THR A 326 10.13 -20.08 -8.09
C THR A 326 8.87 -20.09 -8.96
N GLY A 327 8.82 -19.22 -9.96
CA GLY A 327 7.66 -19.06 -10.84
C GLY A 327 6.54 -18.16 -10.30
N SER A 328 6.62 -17.63 -9.08
CA SER A 328 5.64 -16.68 -8.51
C SER A 328 5.63 -15.31 -9.20
N GLY A 329 6.69 -14.96 -9.93
CA GLY A 329 6.87 -13.64 -10.55
C GLY A 329 7.81 -12.71 -9.78
N LYS A 330 8.65 -13.22 -8.86
CA LYS A 330 9.55 -12.43 -8.01
C LYS A 330 10.43 -11.47 -8.83
N SER A 331 11.18 -11.96 -9.81
CA SER A 331 12.07 -11.13 -10.64
C SER A 331 11.30 -10.13 -11.50
N PHE A 332 10.10 -10.51 -11.97
CA PHE A 332 9.19 -9.61 -12.69
C PHE A 332 8.77 -8.42 -11.80
N PHE A 333 8.34 -8.72 -10.57
CA PHE A 333 7.93 -7.69 -9.61
C PHE A 333 9.13 -6.84 -9.13
N ALA A 334 10.29 -7.45 -8.95
CA ALA A 334 11.52 -6.73 -8.61
C ALA A 334 11.94 -5.75 -9.71
N ASN A 335 11.83 -6.14 -10.99
CA ASN A 335 12.05 -5.24 -12.13
C ASN A 335 11.02 -4.10 -12.17
N PHE A 336 9.75 -4.39 -11.91
CA PHE A 336 8.71 -3.37 -11.76
C PHE A 336 9.06 -2.35 -10.67
N LEU A 337 9.45 -2.81 -9.47
CA LEU A 337 9.87 -1.92 -8.37
C LEU A 337 11.11 -1.10 -8.76
N THR A 338 12.10 -1.73 -9.40
CA THR A 338 13.32 -1.07 -9.82
C THR A 338 13.03 0.08 -10.78
N LEU A 339 12.19 -0.16 -11.80
CA LEU A 339 11.80 0.89 -12.74
C LEU A 339 10.99 1.99 -12.05
N ALA A 340 10.00 1.64 -11.23
CA ALA A 340 9.17 2.60 -10.52
C ALA A 340 10.00 3.52 -9.61
N LEU A 341 11.06 3.01 -8.99
CA LEU A 341 11.95 3.77 -8.12
C LEU A 341 12.80 4.79 -8.88
N GLN A 342 13.08 4.57 -10.18
CA GLN A 342 13.93 5.50 -10.97
C GLN A 342 13.32 6.90 -11.10
N LYS A 343 12.01 7.06 -10.97
CA LYS A 343 11.38 8.40 -10.97
C LYS A 343 11.84 9.33 -9.84
N TYR A 344 12.48 8.77 -8.81
CA TYR A 344 13.06 9.53 -7.70
C TYR A 344 14.54 9.88 -7.92
N ASP A 345 15.10 9.63 -9.10
CA ASP A 345 16.49 9.88 -9.47
C ASP A 345 17.51 9.27 -8.48
N PRO A 346 17.40 7.98 -8.12
CA PRO A 346 18.25 7.36 -7.12
C PRO A 346 19.63 6.98 -7.66
N ARG A 347 20.57 6.74 -6.74
CA ARG A 347 21.72 5.87 -6.99
C ARG A 347 21.33 4.43 -6.72
N THR A 348 21.39 3.56 -7.72
CA THR A 348 20.89 2.19 -7.62
C THR A 348 22.00 1.16 -7.84
N PHE A 349 22.14 0.23 -6.91
CA PHE A 349 23.08 -0.89 -6.97
C PHE A 349 22.30 -2.20 -6.91
N ILE A 350 22.45 -3.04 -7.93
CA ILE A 350 21.76 -4.33 -8.05
C ILE A 350 22.79 -5.44 -7.99
N PHE A 351 22.57 -6.42 -7.13
CA PHE A 351 23.34 -7.65 -7.01
C PHE A 351 22.44 -8.81 -7.44
N ASP A 352 22.69 -9.30 -8.65
CA ASP A 352 21.86 -10.28 -9.36
C ASP A 352 22.60 -11.61 -9.50
N LEU A 353 21.92 -12.71 -9.23
CA LEU A 353 22.46 -14.07 -9.41
C LEU A 353 21.92 -14.76 -10.67
N GLY A 354 20.87 -14.22 -11.26
CA GLY A 354 20.10 -14.89 -12.31
C GLY A 354 20.08 -14.17 -13.66
N GLY A 355 20.83 -13.10 -13.86
CA GLY A 355 20.80 -12.30 -15.09
C GLY A 355 19.47 -11.60 -15.34
N SER A 356 18.71 -11.33 -14.25
CA SER A 356 17.32 -10.89 -14.34
C SER A 356 17.15 -9.41 -14.67
N TYR A 357 18.19 -8.58 -14.49
CA TYR A 357 18.10 -7.12 -14.57
C TYR A 357 18.84 -6.53 -15.79
N GLU A 358 19.41 -7.35 -16.67
CA GLU A 358 20.19 -6.86 -17.80
C GLU A 358 19.41 -5.92 -18.72
N LYS A 359 18.22 -6.35 -19.17
CA LYS A 359 17.37 -5.56 -20.08
C LYS A 359 17.03 -4.20 -19.50
N LEU A 360 16.58 -4.20 -18.25
CA LEU A 360 16.17 -2.98 -17.55
C LEU A 360 17.35 -2.05 -17.30
N THR A 361 18.49 -2.57 -16.86
CA THR A 361 19.71 -1.80 -16.62
C THR A 361 20.19 -1.11 -17.89
N ARG A 362 20.25 -1.84 -19.02
CA ARG A 362 20.65 -1.28 -20.32
C ARG A 362 19.67 -0.23 -20.83
N LEU A 363 18.36 -0.46 -20.70
CA LEU A 363 17.32 0.49 -21.09
C LEU A 363 17.49 1.83 -20.37
N LEU A 364 17.76 1.76 -19.07
CA LEU A 364 17.91 2.97 -18.23
C LEU A 364 19.29 3.64 -18.36
N GLY A 365 20.13 3.19 -19.30
CA GLY A 365 21.48 3.73 -19.50
C GLY A 365 22.44 3.39 -18.36
N GLY A 366 22.11 2.38 -17.56
CA GLY A 366 22.94 1.88 -16.47
C GLY A 366 24.10 1.02 -16.93
N SER A 367 25.04 0.77 -16.03
CA SER A 367 26.17 -0.13 -16.24
C SER A 367 25.80 -1.55 -15.79
N TYR A 368 25.89 -2.51 -16.70
CA TYR A 368 25.70 -3.93 -16.42
C TYR A 368 27.05 -4.64 -16.48
N LEU A 369 27.53 -5.09 -15.34
CA LEU A 369 28.83 -5.74 -15.20
C LEU A 369 28.63 -7.23 -14.89
N LYS A 370 28.94 -8.08 -15.88
CA LYS A 370 28.94 -9.52 -15.67
C LYS A 370 30.20 -9.93 -14.94
N ILE A 371 30.05 -10.46 -13.74
CA ILE A 371 31.11 -10.94 -12.89
C ILE A 371 31.40 -12.41 -13.28
N GLY A 372 32.66 -12.74 -13.61
CA GLY A 372 33.01 -14.09 -14.01
C GLY A 372 34.49 -14.32 -13.94
N THR A 373 34.90 -15.60 -14.07
CA THR A 373 36.29 -16.01 -14.07
C THR A 373 37.02 -15.78 -15.40
N GLU A 374 36.25 -15.72 -16.51
CA GLU A 374 36.84 -15.70 -17.86
C GLU A 374 36.84 -14.31 -18.52
N SER A 375 35.97 -13.41 -18.10
CA SER A 375 35.81 -12.09 -18.73
C SER A 375 36.28 -10.95 -17.82
N ALA A 376 37.59 -10.85 -17.64
CA ALA A 376 38.18 -9.78 -16.85
C ALA A 376 38.13 -8.42 -17.60
N GLY A 377 36.93 -7.88 -17.84
CA GLY A 377 36.76 -6.47 -18.21
C GLY A 377 37.05 -5.51 -17.05
N TYR A 378 37.32 -6.02 -15.86
CA TYR A 378 37.57 -5.24 -14.65
C TYR A 378 38.77 -5.81 -13.85
N LYS A 379 39.44 -4.91 -13.14
CA LYS A 379 40.55 -5.21 -12.23
C LYS A 379 40.24 -4.65 -10.87
N ILE A 380 40.56 -5.39 -9.82
CA ILE A 380 40.33 -4.98 -8.43
C ILE A 380 41.67 -4.78 -7.74
N ASN A 381 41.82 -3.65 -7.09
CA ASN A 381 42.89 -3.41 -6.13
C ASN A 381 42.31 -2.72 -4.89
N PRO A 382 41.93 -3.46 -3.83
CA PRO A 382 41.34 -2.88 -2.63
C PRO A 382 42.28 -1.86 -1.94
N PHE A 383 43.60 -1.98 -2.11
CA PHE A 383 44.60 -1.14 -1.47
C PHE A 383 44.80 0.22 -2.16
N ARG A 384 44.04 0.52 -3.24
CA ARG A 384 43.91 1.87 -3.83
C ARG A 384 42.94 2.73 -3.08
N LEU A 385 42.14 2.18 -2.15
CA LEU A 385 41.31 2.96 -1.26
C LEU A 385 42.14 3.89 -0.39
N GLU A 386 41.64 5.08 -0.09
CA GLU A 386 42.30 6.02 0.83
C GLU A 386 42.45 5.39 2.25
N PRO A 387 43.56 5.64 2.96
CA PRO A 387 43.83 5.05 4.28
C PRO A 387 42.99 5.71 5.40
N THR A 388 41.68 5.78 5.23
CA THR A 388 40.77 6.17 6.31
C THR A 388 40.60 5.04 7.30
N SER A 389 40.27 5.35 8.56
CA SER A 389 40.03 4.30 9.59
C SER A 389 38.99 3.28 9.12
N SER A 390 37.91 3.74 8.42
CA SER A 390 36.88 2.86 7.89
C SER A 390 37.40 1.92 6.79
N ASN A 391 38.26 2.43 5.90
CA ASN A 391 38.82 1.63 4.84
C ASN A 391 39.86 0.63 5.35
N ILE A 392 40.65 1.00 6.34
CA ILE A 392 41.61 0.08 7.00
C ILE A 392 40.87 -1.07 7.69
N GLU A 393 39.78 -0.77 8.45
CA GLU A 393 38.93 -1.78 9.08
C GLU A 393 38.27 -2.71 8.05
N PHE A 394 37.82 -2.14 6.93
CA PHE A 394 37.30 -2.93 5.83
C PHE A 394 38.36 -3.84 5.20
N LEU A 395 39.56 -3.32 4.89
CA LEU A 395 40.65 -4.09 4.31
C LEU A 395 41.09 -5.23 5.24
N PHE A 396 41.16 -4.97 6.53
CA PHE A 396 41.42 -6.01 7.52
C PHE A 396 40.36 -7.13 7.43
N SER A 397 39.07 -6.76 7.42
CA SER A 397 37.99 -7.73 7.29
C SER A 397 37.99 -8.45 5.94
N LEU A 398 38.35 -7.77 4.85
CA LEU A 398 38.48 -8.37 3.53
C LEU A 398 39.60 -9.42 3.51
N VAL A 399 40.75 -9.10 4.06
CA VAL A 399 41.89 -10.05 4.16
C VAL A 399 41.48 -11.28 4.98
N GLN A 400 40.74 -11.11 6.07
CA GLN A 400 40.19 -12.23 6.84
C GLN A 400 39.24 -13.11 5.98
N VAL A 401 38.38 -12.51 5.17
CA VAL A 401 37.48 -13.23 4.23
C VAL A 401 38.30 -14.02 3.20
N LEU A 402 39.36 -13.42 2.66
CA LEU A 402 40.23 -14.10 1.69
C LEU A 402 41.01 -15.28 2.32
N ILE A 403 41.45 -15.14 3.57
CA ILE A 403 42.19 -16.16 4.33
C ILE A 403 41.27 -17.29 4.82
N ALA A 404 40.03 -17.00 5.16
CA ALA A 404 39.09 -17.97 5.73
C ALA A 404 38.91 -19.23 4.89
N GLY A 405 39.00 -19.11 3.59
CA GLY A 405 38.98 -20.27 2.68
C GLY A 405 37.68 -21.08 2.75
N SER A 406 37.69 -22.29 2.21
CA SER A 406 36.56 -23.23 2.25
C SER A 406 36.47 -24.02 3.57
N ASP A 407 37.55 -24.06 4.31
CA ASP A 407 37.68 -24.75 5.60
C ASP A 407 37.21 -23.89 6.79
N GLY A 408 36.79 -22.62 6.53
CA GLY A 408 36.26 -21.73 7.54
C GLY A 408 37.29 -21.33 8.59
N TYR A 409 38.58 -21.25 8.21
CA TYR A 409 39.65 -20.86 9.12
C TYR A 409 39.33 -19.53 9.82
N GLN A 410 39.46 -19.53 11.12
CA GLN A 410 39.34 -18.32 11.94
C GLN A 410 40.70 -17.83 12.37
N THR A 411 40.99 -16.56 12.15
CA THR A 411 42.24 -15.93 12.55
C THR A 411 42.39 -15.90 14.07
N THR A 412 43.60 -16.11 14.56
CA THR A 412 43.92 -15.93 15.98
C THR A 412 44.23 -14.46 16.27
N SER A 413 44.29 -14.08 17.55
CA SER A 413 44.64 -12.70 17.94
C SER A 413 46.03 -12.26 17.44
N ASP A 414 46.97 -13.22 17.27
CA ASP A 414 48.29 -12.93 16.69
C ASP A 414 48.19 -12.75 15.18
N ASP A 415 47.40 -13.55 14.50
CA ASP A 415 47.13 -13.38 13.07
C ASP A 415 46.51 -12.02 12.79
N ASP A 416 45.51 -11.63 13.59
CA ASP A 416 44.83 -10.34 13.45
C ASP A 416 45.82 -9.17 13.60
N ARG A 417 46.72 -9.24 14.56
CA ARG A 417 47.79 -8.25 14.73
C ARG A 417 48.71 -8.19 13.53
N ASN A 418 49.12 -9.34 13.02
CA ASN A 418 50.01 -9.43 11.85
C ASN A 418 49.34 -8.86 10.59
N ILE A 419 48.05 -9.18 10.35
CA ILE A 419 47.28 -8.65 9.23
C ILE A 419 47.19 -7.14 9.30
N PHE A 420 46.83 -6.60 10.49
CA PHE A 420 46.69 -5.17 10.69
C PHE A 420 48.01 -4.43 10.44
N GLN A 421 49.11 -4.90 11.01
CA GLN A 421 50.47 -4.35 10.78
C GLN A 421 50.92 -4.43 9.34
N ALA A 422 50.59 -5.52 8.65
CA ALA A 422 50.89 -5.67 7.24
C ALA A 422 50.17 -4.65 6.37
N ILE A 423 48.90 -4.38 6.66
CA ILE A 423 48.09 -3.34 5.98
C ILE A 423 48.70 -1.97 6.22
N GLU A 424 49.01 -1.62 7.49
CA GLU A 424 49.59 -0.29 7.80
C GLU A 424 50.96 -0.15 7.09
N THR A 425 51.80 -1.18 7.08
CA THR A 425 53.08 -1.18 6.40
C THR A 425 52.91 -0.97 4.89
N LEU A 426 51.89 -1.64 4.28
CA LEU A 426 51.62 -1.52 2.87
C LEU A 426 51.28 -0.04 2.46
N TYR A 427 50.60 0.70 3.32
CA TYR A 427 50.26 2.11 3.04
C TYR A 427 51.45 3.08 3.14
N VAL A 428 52.57 2.67 3.75
CA VAL A 428 53.79 3.46 3.75
C VAL A 428 54.56 3.31 2.41
N LEU A 429 54.29 2.23 1.66
CA LEU A 429 54.93 1.94 0.39
C LEU A 429 54.34 2.83 -0.73
N ASP A 430 55.06 2.87 -1.87
CA ASP A 430 54.60 3.54 -3.08
C ASP A 430 53.22 2.97 -3.54
N PRO A 431 52.25 3.82 -3.91
CA PRO A 431 50.97 3.36 -4.41
C PRO A 431 50.99 2.30 -5.49
N ASP A 432 51.98 2.30 -6.39
CA ASP A 432 52.06 1.36 -7.52
C ASP A 432 52.45 -0.07 -7.13
N ILE A 433 53.02 -0.26 -5.94
CA ILE A 433 53.34 -1.57 -5.40
C ILE A 433 52.34 -2.03 -4.32
N ARG A 434 51.32 -1.22 -3.98
CA ARG A 434 50.28 -1.58 -3.01
C ARG A 434 49.31 -2.56 -3.64
N ARG A 435 49.59 -3.86 -3.50
CA ARG A 435 48.72 -4.92 -3.99
C ARG A 435 48.79 -6.16 -3.08
N LEU A 436 47.88 -7.11 -3.32
CA LEU A 436 47.72 -8.27 -2.44
C LEU A 436 48.97 -9.12 -2.34
N LYS A 437 49.75 -9.30 -3.43
CA LYS A 437 51.02 -10.00 -3.45
C LYS A 437 52.06 -9.35 -2.54
N THR A 438 52.12 -8.01 -2.50
CA THR A 438 53.02 -7.28 -1.62
C THR A 438 52.62 -7.47 -0.16
N LEU A 439 51.30 -7.42 0.15
CA LEU A 439 50.79 -7.71 1.48
C LEU A 439 51.17 -9.14 1.92
N ALA A 440 50.91 -10.14 1.06
CA ALA A 440 51.23 -11.53 1.36
C ALA A 440 52.72 -11.76 1.69
N GLY A 441 53.62 -11.00 1.04
CA GLY A 441 55.05 -11.04 1.30
C GLY A 441 55.46 -10.53 2.68
N THR A 442 54.63 -9.77 3.38
CA THR A 442 54.86 -9.24 4.75
C THR A 442 54.20 -10.09 5.84
N LEU A 443 53.32 -11.03 5.48
CA LEU A 443 52.61 -11.89 6.40
C LEU A 443 53.41 -13.16 6.78
N PRO A 444 53.14 -13.74 7.96
CA PRO A 444 53.62 -15.07 8.29
C PRO A 444 53.24 -16.11 7.24
N ARG A 445 54.14 -17.12 7.03
CA ARG A 445 53.98 -18.10 5.93
C ARG A 445 52.62 -18.78 5.90
N HIS A 446 52.08 -19.17 7.05
CA HIS A 446 50.80 -19.87 7.12
C HIS A 446 49.63 -19.01 6.64
N LEU A 447 49.69 -17.67 6.78
CA LEU A 447 48.67 -16.72 6.25
C LEU A 447 48.94 -16.42 4.77
N ALA A 448 50.23 -16.25 4.38
CA ALA A 448 50.60 -16.02 3.00
C ALA A 448 50.21 -17.21 2.08
N ASP A 449 50.41 -18.44 2.55
CA ASP A 449 49.99 -19.64 1.82
C ASP A 449 48.47 -19.69 1.57
N ARG A 450 47.64 -19.15 2.47
CA ARG A 450 46.19 -19.05 2.30
C ARG A 450 45.75 -17.97 1.30
N LEU A 451 46.60 -16.96 1.07
CA LEU A 451 46.36 -15.94 0.05
C LEU A 451 46.85 -16.36 -1.34
N HIS A 452 47.57 -17.50 -1.50
CA HIS A 452 48.18 -17.91 -2.75
C HIS A 452 47.23 -17.92 -3.94
N LYS A 453 45.97 -18.35 -3.77
CA LYS A 453 44.97 -18.38 -4.84
C LYS A 453 44.52 -16.99 -5.32
N TRP A 454 44.72 -15.94 -4.50
CA TRP A 454 44.26 -14.57 -4.73
C TRP A 454 45.34 -13.63 -5.28
N ILE A 455 46.61 -14.09 -5.31
CA ILE A 455 47.75 -13.31 -5.81
C ILE A 455 48.14 -13.75 -7.22
N GLU A 456 49.02 -12.97 -7.85
CA GLU A 456 49.55 -13.22 -9.18
C GLU A 456 50.08 -14.66 -9.33
N GLY A 457 49.61 -15.39 -10.34
CA GLY A 457 49.90 -16.81 -10.55
C GLY A 457 48.89 -17.76 -9.86
N GLY A 458 48.03 -17.28 -8.98
CA GLY A 458 46.95 -18.04 -8.38
C GLY A 458 45.66 -17.95 -9.19
N GLN A 459 44.68 -18.77 -8.82
CA GLN A 459 43.39 -18.93 -9.52
C GLN A 459 42.64 -17.60 -9.75
N TYR A 460 42.60 -16.71 -8.76
CA TYR A 460 41.87 -15.44 -8.78
C TYR A 460 42.77 -14.20 -8.79
N GLY A 461 44.11 -14.42 -8.95
CA GLY A 461 45.09 -13.33 -8.90
C GLY A 461 44.86 -12.27 -9.98
N HIS A 462 44.43 -12.67 -11.17
CA HIS A 462 44.09 -11.77 -12.26
C HIS A 462 42.93 -10.80 -11.93
N LEU A 463 42.10 -11.13 -10.97
CA LEU A 463 40.99 -10.27 -10.50
C LEU A 463 41.43 -9.36 -9.34
N PHE A 464 42.13 -9.88 -8.33
CA PHE A 464 42.38 -9.23 -7.05
C PHE A 464 43.78 -8.65 -6.85
N ASP A 465 44.78 -9.09 -7.63
CA ASP A 465 46.18 -8.66 -7.46
C ASP A 465 46.62 -7.76 -8.61
N ASN A 466 45.99 -6.61 -8.72
CA ASN A 466 46.27 -5.65 -9.78
C ASN A 466 46.94 -4.39 -9.24
N VAL A 467 47.55 -3.60 -10.13
CA VAL A 467 48.04 -2.26 -9.79
C VAL A 467 46.92 -1.24 -9.73
N GLU A 468 45.94 -1.38 -10.61
CA GLU A 468 44.82 -0.44 -10.72
C GLU A 468 43.51 -1.10 -10.26
N ASP A 469 42.57 -0.25 -9.80
CA ASP A 469 41.19 -0.60 -9.59
C ASP A 469 40.32 0.06 -10.67
N THR A 470 39.72 -0.77 -11.52
CA THR A 470 38.91 -0.28 -12.65
C THR A 470 37.40 -0.36 -12.40
N ILE A 471 36.99 -0.82 -11.21
CA ILE A 471 35.56 -0.82 -10.88
C ILE A 471 35.06 0.60 -10.63
N THR A 472 34.31 1.12 -11.57
CA THR A 472 33.59 2.39 -11.45
C THR A 472 32.15 2.12 -11.12
N LEU A 473 31.54 3.03 -10.33
CA LEU A 473 30.14 2.92 -9.93
C LEU A 473 29.29 3.93 -10.71
N ALA A 474 28.48 3.43 -11.62
CA ALA A 474 27.49 4.25 -12.34
C ALA A 474 26.32 4.65 -11.43
N THR A 475 25.46 5.57 -11.90
CA THR A 475 24.25 5.95 -11.19
C THR A 475 23.29 4.76 -11.00
N LEU A 476 23.15 3.95 -12.05
CA LEU A 476 22.51 2.64 -11.99
C LEU A 476 23.55 1.59 -12.35
N GLN A 477 23.90 0.75 -11.41
CA GLN A 477 24.93 -0.29 -11.54
C GLN A 477 24.33 -1.65 -11.21
N CYS A 478 24.40 -2.59 -12.15
CA CYS A 478 24.06 -3.98 -11.90
C CYS A 478 25.34 -4.85 -11.93
N PHE A 479 25.51 -5.67 -10.91
CA PHE A 479 26.54 -6.70 -10.81
C PHE A 479 25.87 -8.06 -10.97
N ASP A 480 26.12 -8.72 -12.08
CA ASP A 480 25.58 -10.04 -12.39
C ASP A 480 26.60 -11.13 -12.05
N PHE A 481 26.22 -12.00 -11.12
CA PHE A 481 26.99 -13.14 -10.66
C PHE A 481 26.49 -14.47 -11.27
N GLN A 482 25.76 -14.43 -12.37
CA GLN A 482 25.21 -15.62 -13.02
C GLN A 482 26.31 -16.60 -13.40
N GLY A 483 26.13 -17.89 -13.06
CA GLY A 483 27.09 -18.94 -13.34
C GLY A 483 28.26 -19.03 -12.36
N MET A 484 28.27 -18.23 -11.31
CA MET A 484 29.32 -18.21 -10.29
C MET A 484 29.03 -19.13 -9.09
N ASP A 485 27.93 -19.89 -9.10
CA ASP A 485 27.52 -20.76 -7.98
C ASP A 485 28.59 -21.80 -7.59
N GLU A 486 29.44 -22.18 -8.53
CA GLU A 486 30.56 -23.11 -8.29
C GLU A 486 31.75 -22.46 -7.55
N TYR A 487 31.76 -21.12 -7.43
CA TYR A 487 32.86 -20.34 -6.85
C TYR A 487 32.42 -19.52 -5.62
N PRO A 488 31.83 -20.11 -4.57
CA PRO A 488 31.23 -19.38 -3.47
C PRO A 488 32.18 -18.43 -2.72
N GLN A 489 33.47 -18.80 -2.63
CA GLN A 489 34.48 -17.95 -2.00
C GLN A 489 34.76 -16.68 -2.82
N LEU A 490 34.85 -16.85 -4.15
CA LEU A 490 35.07 -15.71 -5.06
C LEU A 490 33.90 -14.74 -5.00
N ILE A 491 32.65 -15.25 -5.01
CA ILE A 491 31.48 -14.41 -4.88
C ILE A 491 31.49 -13.65 -3.56
N GLN A 492 31.79 -14.31 -2.44
CA GLN A 492 31.84 -13.68 -1.12
C GLN A 492 32.83 -12.50 -1.09
N ALA A 493 34.05 -12.73 -1.62
CA ALA A 493 35.08 -11.69 -1.66
C ALA A 493 34.68 -10.51 -2.57
N LEU A 494 34.16 -10.81 -3.76
CA LEU A 494 33.68 -9.78 -4.71
C LEU A 494 32.50 -9.01 -4.15
N LEU A 495 31.49 -9.71 -3.63
CA LEU A 495 30.31 -9.09 -3.04
C LEU A 495 30.69 -8.18 -1.89
N PHE A 496 31.58 -8.63 -1.00
CA PHE A 496 32.01 -7.82 0.14
C PHE A 496 32.77 -6.56 -0.31
N TYR A 497 33.64 -6.69 -1.30
CA TYR A 497 34.35 -5.55 -1.88
C TYR A 497 33.38 -4.55 -2.53
N VAL A 498 32.48 -5.02 -3.39
CA VAL A 498 31.55 -4.16 -4.11
C VAL A 498 30.52 -3.52 -3.15
N LEU A 499 30.07 -4.25 -2.14
CA LEU A 499 29.22 -3.70 -1.07
C LEU A 499 29.90 -2.56 -0.33
N HIS A 500 31.19 -2.69 0.00
CA HIS A 500 31.94 -1.63 0.65
C HIS A 500 32.05 -0.39 -0.26
N ARG A 501 32.42 -0.58 -1.53
CA ARG A 501 32.53 0.50 -2.52
C ARG A 501 31.18 1.23 -2.69
N ALA A 502 30.10 0.48 -2.83
CA ALA A 502 28.76 1.05 -2.94
C ALA A 502 28.31 1.72 -1.64
N SER A 503 28.67 1.18 -0.47
CA SER A 503 28.37 1.83 0.83
C SER A 503 29.10 3.17 0.99
N ALA A 504 30.30 3.31 0.44
CA ALA A 504 31.01 4.61 0.45
C ALA A 504 30.17 5.70 -0.23
N VAL A 505 29.43 5.35 -1.29
CA VAL A 505 28.50 6.28 -1.96
C VAL A 505 27.32 6.66 -1.04
N ILE A 506 26.87 5.74 -0.16
CA ILE A 506 25.77 6.05 0.80
C ILE A 506 26.24 7.09 1.81
N TYR A 507 27.46 6.96 2.31
CA TYR A 507 28.00 7.84 3.34
C TYR A 507 28.57 9.16 2.79
N ASP A 508 28.59 9.34 1.47
CA ASP A 508 29.08 10.58 0.84
C ASP A 508 28.20 11.78 1.26
N PRO A 509 28.76 12.77 1.97
CA PRO A 509 28.02 13.94 2.41
C PRO A 509 27.47 14.78 1.25
N ALA A 510 28.15 14.78 0.08
CA ALA A 510 27.76 15.58 -1.09
C ALA A 510 26.41 15.14 -1.68
N ILE A 511 26.04 13.87 -1.52
CA ILE A 511 24.80 13.28 -2.05
C ILE A 511 23.89 12.76 -0.96
N ARG A 512 23.99 13.27 0.27
CA ARG A 512 23.22 12.79 1.43
C ARG A 512 21.70 12.78 1.17
N ALA A 513 21.18 13.78 0.49
CA ALA A 513 19.76 13.90 0.17
C ALA A 513 19.29 12.96 -0.94
N THR A 514 20.20 12.50 -1.81
CA THR A 514 19.87 11.58 -2.90
C THR A 514 19.43 10.23 -2.33
N LEU A 515 18.40 9.63 -2.89
CA LEU A 515 17.97 8.27 -2.57
C LEU A 515 19.02 7.26 -3.08
N LYS A 516 19.44 6.31 -2.24
CA LYS A 516 20.35 5.22 -2.63
C LYS A 516 19.64 3.90 -2.41
N ILE A 517 19.65 3.05 -3.41
CA ILE A 517 18.92 1.78 -3.43
C ILE A 517 19.89 0.64 -3.61
N PHE A 518 19.80 -0.35 -2.74
CA PHE A 518 20.48 -1.62 -2.85
C PHE A 518 19.47 -2.73 -3.06
N ILE A 519 19.62 -3.47 -4.14
CA ILE A 519 18.78 -4.63 -4.44
C ILE A 519 19.68 -5.87 -4.35
N LEU A 520 19.34 -6.76 -3.43
CA LEU A 520 20.01 -8.05 -3.26
C LEU A 520 19.04 -9.15 -3.69
N ASP A 521 19.23 -9.71 -4.88
CA ASP A 521 18.41 -10.83 -5.38
C ASP A 521 19.13 -12.14 -5.12
N GLU A 522 18.58 -12.99 -4.25
CA GLU A 522 19.12 -14.28 -3.76
C GLU A 522 20.54 -14.20 -3.14
N ALA A 523 21.07 -13.00 -2.95
CA ALA A 523 22.43 -12.81 -2.46
C ALA A 523 22.64 -13.28 -1.01
N TRP A 524 21.56 -13.52 -0.25
CA TRP A 524 21.59 -14.07 1.10
C TRP A 524 22.38 -15.39 1.18
N ARG A 525 22.47 -16.16 0.09
CA ARG A 525 23.24 -17.40 -0.02
C ARG A 525 24.73 -17.21 0.33
N PHE A 526 25.24 -16.00 0.15
CA PHE A 526 26.65 -15.69 0.36
C PHE A 526 26.95 -15.12 1.74
N PHE A 527 25.92 -14.88 2.57
CA PHE A 527 26.06 -14.34 3.93
C PHE A 527 26.31 -15.42 4.99
N THR A 528 26.81 -16.57 4.59
CA THR A 528 27.26 -17.61 5.52
C THR A 528 28.49 -17.18 6.32
N VAL A 529 29.30 -16.23 5.75
CA VAL A 529 30.47 -15.67 6.43
C VAL A 529 30.02 -14.61 7.46
N PRO A 530 30.33 -14.81 8.75
CA PRO A 530 29.88 -13.92 9.84
C PRO A 530 30.27 -12.45 9.63
N VAL A 531 31.45 -12.17 9.07
CA VAL A 531 31.95 -10.80 8.83
C VAL A 531 31.04 -10.06 7.86
N ILE A 532 30.68 -10.69 6.73
CA ILE A 532 29.80 -10.08 5.69
C ILE A 532 28.39 -9.89 6.26
N ARG A 533 27.88 -10.89 6.97
CA ARG A 533 26.58 -10.81 7.62
C ARG A 533 26.50 -9.64 8.61
N ASN A 534 27.49 -9.53 9.51
CA ASN A 534 27.53 -8.45 10.50
C ASN A 534 27.64 -7.08 9.85
N TYR A 535 28.40 -6.98 8.76
CA TYR A 535 28.49 -5.77 7.94
C TYR A 535 27.12 -5.35 7.40
N LEU A 536 26.37 -6.27 6.80
CA LEU A 536 25.03 -5.98 6.27
C LEU A 536 24.02 -5.59 7.34
N VAL A 537 24.03 -6.28 8.48
CA VAL A 537 23.15 -5.96 9.62
C VAL A 537 23.44 -4.55 10.13
N LYS A 538 24.72 -4.19 10.24
CA LYS A 538 25.14 -2.82 10.63
C LYS A 538 24.73 -1.81 9.57
N ALA A 539 24.95 -2.13 8.29
CA ALA A 539 24.62 -1.29 7.16
C ALA A 539 23.10 -0.99 7.10
N ALA A 540 22.25 -2.00 7.16
CA ALA A 540 20.79 -1.82 7.16
C ALA A 540 20.31 -0.89 8.27
N LYS A 541 20.91 -0.98 9.48
CA LYS A 541 20.56 -0.10 10.59
C LYS A 541 21.04 1.35 10.42
N THR A 542 22.13 1.57 9.68
CA THR A 542 22.75 2.90 9.57
C THR A 542 22.38 3.62 8.28
N TRP A 543 22.14 2.91 7.19
CA TRP A 543 21.84 3.48 5.86
C TRP A 543 20.60 4.36 5.83
N ARG A 544 19.59 4.05 6.65
CA ARG A 544 18.38 4.87 6.78
C ARG A 544 18.69 6.36 7.04
N LYS A 545 19.71 6.65 7.88
CA LYS A 545 20.12 8.03 8.21
C LYS A 545 20.74 8.79 7.02
N HIS A 546 21.10 8.08 5.98
CA HIS A 546 21.72 8.58 4.75
C HIS A 546 20.82 8.38 3.51
N ASN A 547 19.52 8.22 3.71
CA ASN A 547 18.55 7.96 2.63
C ASN A 547 18.90 6.71 1.81
N GLY A 548 19.43 5.68 2.47
CA GLY A 548 19.76 4.39 1.88
C GLY A 548 18.67 3.37 2.12
N VAL A 549 18.25 2.67 1.08
CA VAL A 549 17.19 1.65 1.05
C VAL A 549 17.79 0.31 0.66
N LEU A 550 17.48 -0.72 1.43
CA LEU A 550 17.81 -2.11 1.12
C LEU A 550 16.54 -2.84 0.67
N ILE A 551 16.58 -3.41 -0.53
CA ILE A 551 15.55 -4.32 -1.03
C ILE A 551 16.17 -5.70 -1.11
N MET A 552 15.67 -6.63 -0.30
CA MET A 552 16.13 -8.00 -0.26
C MET A 552 15.07 -8.92 -0.87
N ALA A 553 15.43 -9.67 -1.91
CA ALA A 553 14.55 -10.62 -2.56
C ALA A 553 15.06 -12.06 -2.35
N THR A 554 14.14 -12.98 -1.99
CA THR A 554 14.44 -14.41 -1.83
C THR A 554 13.29 -15.29 -2.30
N GLN A 555 13.61 -16.51 -2.73
CA GLN A 555 12.61 -17.52 -3.08
C GLN A 555 12.11 -18.28 -1.85
N SER A 556 12.96 -18.50 -0.87
CA SER A 556 12.65 -19.21 0.36
C SER A 556 13.04 -18.35 1.57
N PRO A 557 12.11 -17.76 2.26
CA PRO A 557 12.41 -16.98 3.46
C PRO A 557 12.91 -17.87 4.63
N GLU A 558 12.62 -19.17 4.59
CA GLU A 558 13.10 -20.16 5.55
C GLU A 558 14.64 -20.27 5.53
N ASP A 559 15.28 -20.07 4.36
CA ASP A 559 16.73 -20.11 4.21
C ASP A 559 17.45 -19.01 5.01
N LEU A 560 16.75 -17.93 5.36
CA LEU A 560 17.27 -16.90 6.26
C LEU A 560 17.52 -17.42 7.67
N LYS A 561 16.86 -18.51 8.08
CA LYS A 561 17.11 -19.17 9.36
C LYS A 561 18.49 -19.83 9.37
N GLU A 562 18.83 -20.52 8.30
CA GLU A 562 20.13 -21.21 8.17
C GLU A 562 21.29 -20.22 8.11
N SER A 563 21.09 -19.07 7.48
CA SER A 563 22.10 -18.01 7.38
C SER A 563 22.17 -17.08 8.59
N ASN A 564 21.36 -17.30 9.64
CA ASN A 564 21.24 -16.40 10.82
C ASN A 564 20.92 -14.94 10.47
N LEU A 565 20.17 -14.69 9.39
CA LEU A 565 19.75 -13.37 8.95
C LEU A 565 18.34 -12.97 9.47
N LEU A 566 17.68 -13.83 10.23
CA LEU A 566 16.37 -13.53 10.80
C LEU A 566 16.29 -12.17 11.54
N PRO A 567 17.31 -11.77 12.34
CA PRO A 567 17.26 -10.46 13.00
C PRO A 567 17.28 -9.28 12.02
N LEU A 568 17.66 -9.49 10.76
CA LEU A 568 17.61 -8.47 9.73
C LEU A 568 16.16 -8.18 9.30
N LEU A 569 15.25 -9.17 9.40
CA LEU A 569 13.84 -9.01 9.03
C LEU A 569 13.12 -7.91 9.80
N ASP A 570 13.54 -7.64 11.03
CA ASP A 570 12.99 -6.55 11.86
C ASP A 570 13.32 -5.17 11.29
N SER A 571 14.36 -5.09 10.45
CA SER A 571 14.76 -3.85 9.77
C SER A 571 13.95 -3.55 8.51
N PHE A 572 13.05 -4.45 8.09
CA PHE A 572 12.22 -4.30 6.90
C PHE A 572 10.77 -3.99 7.28
N PRO A 573 10.38 -2.71 7.35
CA PRO A 573 9.00 -2.33 7.69
C PRO A 573 7.98 -2.72 6.61
N THR A 574 8.44 -2.84 5.35
CA THR A 574 7.61 -3.28 4.23
C THR A 574 8.02 -4.69 3.80
N LYS A 575 7.05 -5.60 3.81
CA LYS A 575 7.23 -6.97 3.35
C LYS A 575 6.25 -7.26 2.21
N ILE A 576 6.74 -7.84 1.13
CA ILE A 576 5.94 -8.16 -0.05
C ILE A 576 6.01 -9.67 -0.27
N PHE A 577 4.85 -10.29 -0.22
CA PHE A 577 4.70 -11.73 -0.41
C PHE A 577 4.02 -12.00 -1.74
N LEU A 578 4.67 -12.77 -2.59
CA LEU A 578 4.09 -13.32 -3.82
C LEU A 578 3.59 -14.75 -3.56
N ALA A 579 2.98 -15.37 -4.56
CA ALA A 579 2.39 -16.69 -4.44
C ALA A 579 3.38 -17.74 -3.87
N ASN A 580 2.95 -18.41 -2.81
CA ASN A 580 3.65 -19.55 -2.21
C ASN A 580 2.63 -20.52 -1.60
N ALA A 581 2.24 -21.56 -2.36
CA ALA A 581 1.27 -22.56 -1.92
C ALA A 581 1.73 -23.37 -0.69
N ASP A 582 3.04 -23.46 -0.47
CA ASP A 582 3.64 -24.22 0.63
C ASP A 582 4.12 -23.31 1.78
N ALA A 583 3.59 -22.08 1.88
CA ALA A 583 3.96 -21.17 2.97
C ALA A 583 3.66 -21.83 4.34
N ASP A 584 4.70 -22.00 5.17
CA ASP A 584 4.57 -22.60 6.49
C ASP A 584 3.85 -21.65 7.45
N TYR A 585 2.72 -22.08 7.96
CA TYR A 585 1.89 -21.26 8.84
C TYR A 585 2.64 -20.78 10.10
N GLY A 586 3.37 -21.70 10.75
CA GLY A 586 4.08 -21.39 11.99
C GLY A 586 5.19 -20.36 11.77
N PHE A 587 6.02 -20.57 10.74
CA PHE A 587 7.10 -19.68 10.40
C PHE A 587 6.62 -18.28 9.97
N TYR A 588 5.61 -18.21 9.09
CA TYR A 588 5.09 -16.93 8.62
C TYR A 588 4.39 -16.13 9.71
N THR A 589 3.67 -16.79 10.61
CA THR A 589 3.04 -16.15 11.77
C THR A 589 4.08 -15.63 12.77
N GLU A 590 5.07 -16.46 13.11
CA GLU A 590 6.07 -16.12 14.11
C GLU A 590 7.05 -15.02 13.62
N LYS A 591 7.55 -15.16 12.38
CA LYS A 591 8.65 -14.30 11.88
C LYS A 591 8.18 -13.07 11.12
N PHE A 592 7.03 -13.12 10.46
CA PHE A 592 6.50 -11.99 9.71
C PHE A 592 5.28 -11.34 10.37
N HIS A 593 4.83 -11.87 11.51
CA HIS A 593 3.66 -11.40 12.24
C HIS A 593 2.40 -11.38 11.38
N LEU A 594 2.23 -12.42 10.55
CA LEU A 594 1.04 -12.57 9.73
C LEU A 594 -0.07 -13.27 10.53
N ASN A 595 -1.31 -12.87 10.29
CA ASN A 595 -2.46 -13.60 10.81
C ASN A 595 -2.83 -14.80 9.90
N ALA A 596 -3.72 -15.66 10.38
CA ALA A 596 -4.14 -16.87 9.65
C ALA A 596 -4.65 -16.55 8.24
N ARG A 597 -5.43 -15.48 8.08
CA ARG A 597 -6.00 -15.08 6.81
C ARG A 597 -4.94 -14.56 5.82
N GLU A 598 -3.93 -13.88 6.31
CA GLU A 598 -2.82 -13.40 5.48
C GLU A 598 -1.97 -14.57 4.96
N VAL A 599 -1.74 -15.61 5.78
CA VAL A 599 -1.03 -16.81 5.33
C VAL A 599 -1.86 -17.57 4.29
N GLU A 600 -3.14 -17.78 4.54
CA GLU A 600 -4.06 -18.38 3.56
C GLU A 600 -4.11 -17.62 2.25
N LEU A 601 -4.12 -16.28 2.31
CA LEU A 601 -4.03 -15.44 1.11
C LEU A 601 -2.75 -15.74 0.32
N ILE A 602 -1.57 -15.79 0.97
CA ILE A 602 -0.29 -16.07 0.29
C ILE A 602 -0.32 -17.44 -0.39
N GLN A 603 -0.92 -18.45 0.25
CA GLN A 603 -1.06 -19.78 -0.32
C GLN A 603 -1.98 -19.84 -1.55
N THR A 604 -2.93 -18.91 -1.65
CA THR A 604 -3.97 -18.86 -2.68
C THR A 604 -3.77 -17.75 -3.73
N LEU A 605 -2.70 -16.94 -3.63
CA LEU A 605 -2.37 -15.91 -4.62
C LEU A 605 -2.17 -16.51 -6.02
N ILE A 606 -2.62 -15.80 -7.02
CA ILE A 606 -2.38 -16.15 -8.43
C ILE A 606 -0.93 -15.76 -8.79
N PRO A 607 -0.06 -16.74 -9.14
CA PRO A 607 1.33 -16.48 -9.52
C PRO A 607 1.43 -15.45 -10.66
N LYS A 608 2.48 -14.62 -10.64
CA LYS A 608 2.79 -13.57 -11.65
C LYS A 608 1.73 -12.45 -11.77
N ARG A 609 0.70 -12.47 -10.95
CA ARG A 609 -0.39 -11.52 -11.02
C ARG A 609 -0.71 -10.88 -9.67
N GLU A 610 -0.70 -11.64 -8.61
CA GLU A 610 -1.16 -11.19 -7.30
C GLU A 610 -0.03 -11.19 -6.26
N GLY A 611 -0.15 -10.32 -5.26
CA GLY A 611 0.74 -10.27 -4.12
C GLY A 611 0.06 -9.69 -2.88
N LEU A 612 0.74 -9.79 -1.75
CA LEU A 612 0.36 -9.20 -0.48
C LEU A 612 1.45 -8.23 -0.03
N ILE A 613 1.11 -6.96 0.18
CA ILE A 613 1.96 -5.99 0.85
C ILE A 613 1.60 -5.98 2.32
N LYS A 614 2.58 -6.20 3.20
CA LYS A 614 2.45 -6.16 4.65
C LYS A 614 3.34 -5.06 5.21
N THR A 615 2.75 -4.18 6.02
CA THR A 615 3.45 -3.20 6.85
C THR A 615 3.07 -3.41 8.32
N SER A 616 3.60 -2.61 9.24
CA SER A 616 3.22 -2.67 10.66
C SER A 616 1.73 -2.40 10.90
N THR A 617 1.10 -1.60 10.04
CA THR A 617 -0.29 -1.13 10.21
C THR A 617 -1.30 -1.82 9.30
N MET A 618 -0.86 -2.48 8.23
CA MET A 618 -1.78 -3.09 7.27
C MET A 618 -1.22 -4.34 6.58
N GLY A 619 -2.16 -5.21 6.12
CA GLY A 619 -1.93 -6.21 5.08
C GLY A 619 -2.87 -5.94 3.90
N LYS A 620 -2.35 -5.77 2.69
CA LYS A 620 -3.17 -5.46 1.51
C LYS A 620 -2.84 -6.38 0.34
N LYS A 621 -3.83 -7.16 -0.12
CA LYS A 621 -3.73 -7.92 -1.37
C LYS A 621 -3.78 -6.95 -2.55
N PHE A 622 -2.91 -7.12 -3.52
CA PHE A 622 -2.86 -6.33 -4.75
C PHE A 622 -2.80 -7.21 -5.99
N VAL A 623 -3.21 -6.63 -7.11
CA VAL A 623 -3.09 -7.20 -8.45
C VAL A 623 -2.14 -6.32 -9.25
N LEU A 624 -1.12 -6.93 -9.84
CA LEU A 624 -0.16 -6.23 -10.70
C LEU A 624 -0.63 -6.34 -12.15
N ASN A 625 -1.24 -5.28 -12.64
CA ASN A 625 -1.57 -5.10 -14.05
C ASN A 625 -0.54 -4.16 -14.67
N VAL A 626 0.20 -4.67 -15.66
CA VAL A 626 1.18 -3.88 -16.42
C VAL A 626 0.76 -3.80 -17.88
N ASP A 627 1.11 -2.70 -18.54
CA ASP A 627 0.91 -2.56 -19.97
C ASP A 627 1.78 -3.56 -20.75
N ARG A 628 1.47 -3.71 -22.04
CA ARG A 628 2.13 -4.73 -22.88
C ARG A 628 3.62 -4.46 -23.10
N LYS A 629 4.04 -3.19 -23.20
CA LYS A 629 5.46 -2.84 -23.37
C LYS A 629 6.24 -3.14 -22.10
N SER A 630 5.73 -2.72 -20.95
CA SER A 630 6.35 -2.97 -19.64
C SER A 630 6.47 -4.46 -19.33
N TYR A 631 5.51 -5.29 -19.77
CA TYR A 631 5.63 -6.74 -19.64
C TYR A 631 6.94 -7.29 -20.22
N TRP A 632 7.29 -6.86 -21.45
CA TRP A 632 8.51 -7.34 -22.12
C TRP A 632 9.80 -6.89 -21.45
N LEU A 633 9.75 -5.78 -20.72
CA LEU A 633 10.89 -5.29 -19.93
C LEU A 633 11.08 -6.10 -18.64
N TYR A 634 9.98 -6.54 -18.02
CA TYR A 634 10.02 -7.20 -16.72
C TYR A 634 10.14 -8.72 -16.80
N THR A 635 9.69 -9.33 -17.92
CA THR A 635 9.70 -10.79 -18.08
C THR A 635 11.11 -11.35 -18.19
N ASN A 636 11.35 -12.47 -17.48
CA ASN A 636 12.57 -13.29 -17.55
C ASN A 636 12.28 -14.71 -18.03
N SER A 637 11.10 -14.94 -18.62
CA SER A 637 10.79 -16.23 -19.26
C SER A 637 11.79 -16.50 -20.38
N PRO A 638 12.40 -17.70 -20.47
CA PRO A 638 13.34 -18.02 -21.55
C PRO A 638 12.77 -17.79 -22.94
N LYS A 639 11.52 -18.22 -23.19
CA LYS A 639 10.82 -18.03 -24.48
C LYS A 639 10.62 -16.55 -24.82
N ASP A 640 10.23 -15.76 -23.81
CA ASP A 640 10.04 -14.31 -24.00
C ASP A 640 11.37 -13.62 -24.25
N ASN A 641 12.45 -14.04 -23.55
CA ASN A 641 13.79 -13.50 -23.76
C ASN A 641 14.34 -13.78 -25.14
N GLU A 642 14.18 -15.01 -25.66
CA GLU A 642 14.55 -15.35 -27.03
C GLU A 642 13.80 -14.48 -28.06
N ARG A 643 12.48 -14.35 -27.90
CA ARG A 643 11.65 -13.52 -28.77
C ARG A 643 12.00 -12.04 -28.68
N PHE A 644 12.20 -11.52 -27.47
CA PHE A 644 12.65 -10.16 -27.24
C PHE A 644 13.99 -9.91 -27.94
N THR A 645 14.97 -10.78 -27.73
CA THR A 645 16.31 -10.64 -28.31
C THR A 645 16.26 -10.66 -29.83
N ALA A 646 15.52 -11.58 -30.43
CA ALA A 646 15.37 -11.67 -31.89
C ALA A 646 14.77 -10.38 -32.48
N VAL A 647 13.67 -9.88 -31.91
CA VAL A 647 13.00 -8.67 -32.39
C VAL A 647 13.86 -7.42 -32.20
N VAL A 648 14.56 -7.30 -31.08
CA VAL A 648 15.44 -6.16 -30.81
C VAL A 648 16.70 -6.20 -31.70
N GLN A 649 17.25 -7.36 -32.01
CA GLN A 649 18.37 -7.47 -32.95
C GLN A 649 17.97 -7.05 -34.37
N GLU A 650 16.76 -7.37 -34.81
CA GLU A 650 16.28 -7.05 -36.15
C GLU A 650 15.85 -5.58 -36.30
N HIS A 651 15.17 -5.02 -35.31
CA HIS A 651 14.49 -3.73 -35.43
C HIS A 651 15.06 -2.62 -34.53
N GLY A 652 16.08 -2.93 -33.72
CA GLY A 652 16.59 -2.03 -32.68
C GLY A 652 15.69 -2.03 -31.43
N PHE A 653 16.18 -1.42 -30.34
CA PHE A 653 15.53 -1.54 -29.03
C PHE A 653 14.15 -0.85 -28.98
N GLU A 654 14.08 0.42 -29.36
CA GLU A 654 12.85 1.22 -29.23
C GLU A 654 11.74 0.68 -30.15
N HIS A 655 12.07 0.50 -31.43
CA HIS A 655 11.09 0.01 -32.42
C HIS A 655 10.70 -1.45 -32.15
N GLY A 656 11.65 -2.28 -31.76
CA GLY A 656 11.39 -3.67 -31.37
C GLY A 656 10.44 -3.77 -30.17
N LEU A 657 10.60 -2.91 -29.16
CA LEU A 657 9.72 -2.85 -28.01
C LEU A 657 8.29 -2.40 -28.40
N GLU A 658 8.16 -1.48 -29.36
CA GLU A 658 6.86 -1.05 -29.88
C GLU A 658 6.13 -2.19 -30.59
N LEU A 659 6.84 -2.93 -31.45
CA LEU A 659 6.32 -4.09 -32.13
C LEU A 659 5.86 -5.17 -31.14
N LEU A 660 6.68 -5.48 -30.15
CA LEU A 660 6.35 -6.43 -29.09
C LEU A 660 5.13 -5.98 -28.27
N GLY A 661 4.99 -4.68 -28.02
CA GLY A 661 3.84 -4.12 -27.31
C GLY A 661 2.50 -4.26 -28.07
N GLN A 662 2.52 -4.47 -29.38
CA GLN A 662 1.34 -4.69 -30.20
C GLN A 662 0.90 -6.16 -30.24
N LEU A 663 1.78 -7.10 -29.88
CA LEU A 663 1.49 -8.52 -29.90
C LEU A 663 0.56 -8.92 -28.75
N GLU A 664 -0.36 -9.85 -29.01
CA GLU A 664 -1.18 -10.44 -27.95
C GLU A 664 -0.31 -11.29 -27.01
N ARG A 665 -0.69 -11.32 -25.72
CA ARG A 665 -0.06 -12.22 -24.74
C ARG A 665 -0.36 -13.65 -25.15
N SER A 666 0.68 -14.45 -25.37
CA SER A 666 0.57 -15.88 -25.67
C SER A 666 0.17 -16.68 -24.43
#